data_2f7b1fab605e91852188964b97518289
#
_entry.id   2f7b1fab605e91852188964b97518289
#
_cell.length_a   1.000
_cell.length_b   1.000
_cell.length_c   1.000
_cell.angle_alpha   90.00
_cell.angle_beta   90.00
_cell.angle_gamma   90.00
#
_symmetry.space_group_name_H-M   'P 1'
#
loop_
_entity.id
_entity.type
_entity.pdbx_description
1 polymer ?
#
loop_
_entity_poly.entity_id
_entity_poly.type
_entity_poly.pdbx_seq_one_letter_code
_entity_poly.pdbx_strand_id
1 'polypeptide(L)'
;MTWPFENDTSAITKKLAKKSLQSEKRRNLMVVIAVALAAFLICFTGIVSTSLTQMQRNQVVDTYEAVWLGVEENDIETLKGLPEFERVGGYYMLGEELSEQGYHASYVYCDAQMMEITKAQMELLEGRVPEKANEVVVSEYFLSTYGNNAKIGDTVTLDTESFHGDYVVTGIMDSVNEKEANTCAIILSNAALTEWKGFDPTGYRAYVHFKNSDQLGEELMTSYCREIAEEYQLPMPKMNSKYFVYASKSFDFALMAGVIAIVLIGGYIVIQSIFRISINDKIKSYGQLRTIGATPKQIKRIVKREGRKLGSIGILIGTVLGVCGGFLLFPKGFNAVSYVATIILTLISSWIMVSVSIRKPIKIAAGISPIEAVRFTPAQKDIRSRKKNIKLNPVSMGIANFKRDRKKTVAIVASLSLGGIILLVVSSIVLLRSPEALARQFFPDGDYKIYLDSEMTEEKVMAAGNPLNEELKQEILSIDGVTDIIPSRQSLHATYKTEIHQAGGMCDMLTDQNYAAVEAALTEGTMPTDSRSIVIDYNVLKQNEDMGVGSTVEISLGEEQPSVSVTISGLYAPAKVYSGHGRMHLDGATLFAPEALFHELHPEITSFDYSWSIVNDPKKTDYVGAELKNIVASHSNIALDEINTVIEYEEMTNSFAFGSMEVLSWLVFLFGVINLINTTLSNQIARKQENSILRSIGLTQKQLCEMNICEGLCYALFATLATLIVGLPASIFACRKMSIGAFAGNVVPYKFPVLEMGLFILVLFGMELILSVWTIRRQKKQSLIEQMRAME
;
A
#
# COMPACT_ATOMS: atom_id res chain seq x y z
N MET A 1 60.41 -29.74 2.35
CA MET A 1 60.67 -29.40 3.75
C MET A 1 59.57 -28.48 4.21
N THR A 2 58.63 -28.97 4.99
CA THR A 2 57.58 -28.18 5.66
C THR A 2 58.15 -27.77 7.04
N TRP A 3 58.38 -26.50 7.25
CA TRP A 3 58.77 -25.97 8.55
C TRP A 3 57.63 -26.24 9.55
N PRO A 4 57.91 -26.77 10.75
CA PRO A 4 56.87 -27.20 11.68
C PRO A 4 56.25 -26.09 12.51
N PHE A 5 56.56 -24.81 12.25
CA PHE A 5 55.97 -23.69 12.95
C PHE A 5 55.07 -22.88 12.00
N GLU A 6 53.76 -22.84 12.23
CA GLU A 6 52.86 -21.85 11.60
C GLU A 6 53.29 -20.45 12.07
N ASN A 7 54.17 -19.79 11.30
CA ASN A 7 54.47 -18.38 11.52
C ASN A 7 53.17 -17.59 11.45
N ASP A 8 52.82 -16.94 12.56
CA ASP A 8 51.65 -16.03 12.58
C ASP A 8 51.91 -14.84 11.67
N THR A 9 51.51 -14.97 10.39
CA THR A 9 51.62 -13.92 9.39
C THR A 9 50.42 -12.98 9.44
N SER A 10 49.60 -13.02 10.50
CA SER A 10 48.38 -12.22 10.69
C SER A 10 48.71 -10.71 10.66
N ALA A 11 49.78 -10.28 11.32
CA ALA A 11 50.19 -8.88 11.34
C ALA A 11 50.62 -8.37 9.94
N ILE A 12 51.33 -9.18 9.16
CA ILE A 12 51.80 -8.85 7.82
C ILE A 12 50.60 -8.75 6.87
N THR A 13 49.69 -9.71 6.90
CA THR A 13 48.48 -9.67 6.05
C THR A 13 47.55 -8.51 6.43
N LYS A 14 47.51 -8.08 7.70
CA LYS A 14 46.78 -6.89 8.16
C LYS A 14 47.41 -5.59 7.62
N LYS A 15 48.74 -5.48 7.68
CA LYS A 15 49.49 -4.33 7.15
C LYS A 15 49.35 -4.19 5.64
N LEU A 16 49.45 -5.30 4.90
CA LEU A 16 49.24 -5.34 3.46
C LEU A 16 47.84 -4.95 3.07
N ALA A 17 46.80 -5.47 3.72
CA ALA A 17 45.43 -5.09 3.48
C ALA A 17 45.17 -3.58 3.76
N LYS A 18 45.78 -3.03 4.83
CA LYS A 18 45.69 -1.60 5.15
C LYS A 18 46.34 -0.72 4.06
N LYS A 19 47.53 -1.06 3.59
CA LYS A 19 48.23 -0.33 2.51
C LYS A 19 47.45 -0.42 1.18
N SER A 20 46.92 -1.60 0.86
CA SER A 20 46.08 -1.79 -0.34
C SER A 20 44.82 -0.93 -0.32
N LEU A 21 44.16 -0.82 0.83
CA LEU A 21 43.03 0.07 1.01
C LEU A 21 43.40 1.56 0.86
N GLN A 22 44.58 1.97 1.31
CA GLN A 22 45.03 3.37 1.18
C GLN A 22 45.37 3.78 -0.27
N SER A 23 45.84 2.83 -1.10
CA SER A 23 46.24 3.11 -2.48
C SER A 23 45.07 3.29 -3.44
N GLU A 24 43.88 2.74 -3.12
CA GLU A 24 42.75 2.71 -4.06
C GLU A 24 41.47 3.37 -3.52
N LYS A 25 41.61 4.59 -3.04
CA LYS A 25 40.54 5.35 -2.38
C LYS A 25 39.23 5.42 -3.19
N ARG A 26 39.30 5.70 -4.53
CA ARG A 26 38.12 5.83 -5.39
C ARG A 26 37.32 4.54 -5.49
N ARG A 27 37.98 3.42 -5.71
CA ARG A 27 37.34 2.10 -5.76
C ARG A 27 36.70 1.72 -4.42
N ASN A 28 37.44 1.94 -3.34
CA ASN A 28 36.94 1.65 -1.99
C ASN A 28 35.68 2.45 -1.69
N LEU A 29 35.63 3.73 -2.13
CA LEU A 29 34.44 4.55 -2.01
C LEU A 29 33.24 3.95 -2.78
N MET A 30 33.43 3.48 -4.01
CA MET A 30 32.36 2.82 -4.78
C MET A 30 31.82 1.57 -4.09
N VAL A 31 32.71 0.74 -3.50
CA VAL A 31 32.27 -0.45 -2.71
C VAL A 31 31.47 -0.02 -1.50
N VAL A 32 31.96 0.98 -0.76
CA VAL A 32 31.29 1.48 0.46
C VAL A 32 29.90 2.06 0.10
N ILE A 33 29.82 2.86 -0.96
CA ILE A 33 28.55 3.43 -1.42
C ILE A 33 27.57 2.32 -1.82
N ALA A 34 28.02 1.33 -2.59
CA ALA A 34 27.13 0.23 -3.01
C ALA A 34 26.61 -0.60 -1.83
N VAL A 35 27.47 -0.88 -0.85
CA VAL A 35 27.06 -1.61 0.37
C VAL A 35 26.18 -0.74 1.26
N ALA A 36 26.52 0.55 1.42
CA ALA A 36 25.75 1.49 2.22
C ALA A 36 24.35 1.68 1.66
N LEU A 37 24.21 1.79 0.33
CA LEU A 37 22.93 1.95 -0.31
C LEU A 37 22.05 0.69 -0.18
N ALA A 38 22.63 -0.50 -0.32
CA ALA A 38 21.90 -1.75 -0.12
C ALA A 38 21.44 -1.89 1.35
N ALA A 39 22.31 -1.62 2.32
CA ALA A 39 21.97 -1.66 3.74
C ALA A 39 20.95 -0.56 4.11
N PHE A 40 21.07 0.63 3.53
CA PHE A 40 20.11 1.71 3.68
C PHE A 40 18.71 1.28 3.21
N LEU A 41 18.60 0.74 2.01
CA LEU A 41 17.31 0.31 1.46
C LEU A 41 16.65 -0.78 2.34
N ILE A 42 17.42 -1.77 2.78
CA ILE A 42 16.89 -2.84 3.65
C ILE A 42 16.41 -2.25 4.98
N CYS A 43 17.21 -1.39 5.61
CA CYS A 43 16.89 -0.77 6.88
C CYS A 43 15.72 0.21 6.76
N PHE A 44 15.77 1.09 5.78
CA PHE A 44 14.75 2.09 5.54
C PHE A 44 13.39 1.46 5.26
N THR A 45 13.33 0.48 4.34
CA THR A 45 12.08 -0.25 4.05
C THR A 45 11.54 -0.95 5.29
N GLY A 46 12.40 -1.59 6.09
CA GLY A 46 11.99 -2.23 7.33
C GLY A 46 11.47 -1.25 8.38
N ILE A 47 12.14 -0.12 8.57
CA ILE A 47 11.72 0.93 9.53
C ILE A 47 10.40 1.57 9.08
N VAL A 48 10.30 2.02 7.82
CA VAL A 48 9.05 2.61 7.28
C VAL A 48 7.88 1.65 7.46
N SER A 49 8.10 0.40 7.13
CA SER A 49 7.10 -0.63 7.23
C SER A 49 6.62 -0.89 8.66
N THR A 50 7.56 -1.06 9.60
CA THR A 50 7.22 -1.26 11.02
C THR A 50 6.60 0.00 11.64
N SER A 51 7.02 1.20 11.21
CA SER A 51 6.45 2.46 11.68
C SER A 51 5.02 2.65 11.20
N LEU A 52 4.71 2.34 9.93
CA LEU A 52 3.34 2.40 9.41
C LEU A 52 2.41 1.43 10.13
N THR A 53 2.86 0.17 10.33
CA THR A 53 2.10 -0.81 11.10
C THR A 53 1.83 -0.33 12.52
N GLN A 54 2.85 0.26 13.17
CA GLN A 54 2.68 0.78 14.52
C GLN A 54 1.73 1.99 14.57
N MET A 55 1.77 2.88 13.58
CA MET A 55 0.80 3.99 13.48
C MET A 55 -0.62 3.48 13.32
N GLN A 56 -0.85 2.51 12.43
CA GLN A 56 -2.16 1.88 12.24
C GLN A 56 -2.63 1.18 13.52
N ARG A 57 -1.71 0.49 14.19
CA ARG A 57 -1.99 -0.15 15.48
C ARG A 57 -2.34 0.88 16.56
N ASN A 58 -1.60 1.97 16.66
CA ASN A 58 -1.86 3.03 17.64
C ASN A 58 -3.24 3.70 17.47
N GLN A 59 -3.81 3.64 16.25
CA GLN A 59 -5.17 4.17 16.00
C GLN A 59 -6.28 3.27 16.54
N VAL A 60 -5.99 2.02 16.88
CA VAL A 60 -7.01 1.04 17.26
C VAL A 60 -6.77 0.35 18.61
N VAL A 61 -5.52 0.28 19.10
CA VAL A 61 -5.13 -0.54 20.27
C VAL A 61 -5.85 -0.12 21.56
N ASP A 62 -6.13 1.16 21.75
CA ASP A 62 -6.83 1.66 22.94
C ASP A 62 -8.27 2.08 22.62
N THR A 63 -8.82 1.61 21.49
CA THR A 63 -10.20 1.85 21.09
C THR A 63 -11.12 0.71 21.55
N TYR A 64 -12.25 0.57 20.93
CA TYR A 64 -13.24 -0.47 21.25
C TYR A 64 -13.10 -1.68 20.32
N GLU A 65 -13.47 -2.85 20.80
CA GLU A 65 -13.59 -4.09 20.03
C GLU A 65 -15.01 -4.36 19.55
N ALA A 66 -16.01 -3.91 20.31
CA ALA A 66 -17.42 -4.08 19.97
C ALA A 66 -18.24 -2.86 20.36
N VAL A 67 -19.37 -2.68 19.67
CA VAL A 67 -20.35 -1.62 19.97
C VAL A 67 -21.75 -2.18 19.94
N TRP A 68 -22.49 -1.95 21.01
CA TRP A 68 -23.95 -2.15 21.08
C TRP A 68 -24.64 -0.89 20.56
N LEU A 69 -25.53 -1.06 19.59
CA LEU A 69 -26.36 -0.01 19.02
C LEU A 69 -27.80 -0.19 19.49
N GLY A 70 -28.52 0.90 19.71
CA GLY A 70 -29.91 0.82 20.12
C GLY A 70 -30.10 0.35 21.57
N VAL A 71 -29.28 0.84 22.49
CA VAL A 71 -29.35 0.53 23.92
C VAL A 71 -29.83 1.73 24.72
N GLU A 72 -30.29 1.46 25.94
CA GLU A 72 -30.68 2.50 26.91
C GLU A 72 -29.50 2.88 27.81
N GLU A 73 -29.57 4.02 28.47
CA GLU A 73 -28.55 4.45 29.44
C GLU A 73 -28.29 3.42 30.54
N ASN A 74 -29.35 2.75 31.00
CA ASN A 74 -29.26 1.70 32.04
C ASN A 74 -28.51 0.45 31.57
N ASP A 75 -28.53 0.15 30.26
CA ASP A 75 -27.80 -0.95 29.68
C ASP A 75 -26.29 -0.66 29.68
N ILE A 76 -25.92 0.60 29.44
CA ILE A 76 -24.51 1.06 29.53
C ILE A 76 -23.98 0.86 30.95
N GLU A 77 -24.78 1.22 31.99
CA GLU A 77 -24.38 1.00 33.38
C GLU A 77 -24.28 -0.48 33.73
N THR A 78 -25.16 -1.30 33.17
CA THR A 78 -25.09 -2.76 33.30
C THR A 78 -23.81 -3.32 32.70
N LEU A 79 -23.47 -2.92 31.48
CA LEU A 79 -22.23 -3.32 30.80
C LEU A 79 -20.96 -2.84 31.55
N LYS A 80 -20.99 -1.64 32.15
CA LYS A 80 -19.89 -1.15 33.02
C LYS A 80 -19.64 -2.04 34.24
N GLY A 81 -20.67 -2.75 34.72
CA GLY A 81 -20.59 -3.68 35.86
C GLY A 81 -19.93 -5.02 35.51
N LEU A 82 -19.79 -5.40 34.25
CA LEU A 82 -19.29 -6.69 33.81
C LEU A 82 -17.77 -6.82 33.93
N PRO A 83 -17.28 -7.97 34.47
CA PRO A 83 -15.86 -8.19 34.69
C PRO A 83 -15.02 -8.36 33.40
N GLU A 84 -15.66 -8.65 32.28
CA GLU A 84 -15.04 -8.88 30.97
C GLU A 84 -14.46 -7.59 30.36
N PHE A 85 -15.09 -6.47 30.67
CA PHE A 85 -14.73 -5.16 30.12
C PHE A 85 -13.77 -4.39 31.03
N GLU A 86 -12.81 -3.71 30.44
CA GLU A 86 -11.93 -2.76 31.10
C GLU A 86 -12.56 -1.37 31.10
N ARG A 87 -13.17 -1.00 29.98
CA ARG A 87 -13.85 0.30 29.78
C ARG A 87 -15.14 0.10 28.98
N VAL A 88 -16.16 0.82 29.34
CA VAL A 88 -17.43 0.89 28.60
C VAL A 88 -17.82 2.35 28.48
N GLY A 89 -17.82 2.89 27.27
CA GLY A 89 -18.14 4.27 26.98
C GLY A 89 -19.54 4.44 26.42
N GLY A 90 -20.28 5.40 26.97
CA GLY A 90 -21.58 5.78 26.47
C GLY A 90 -21.46 6.91 25.42
N TYR A 91 -22.13 6.73 24.29
CA TYR A 91 -22.16 7.68 23.19
C TYR A 91 -23.57 7.84 22.64
N TYR A 92 -23.93 9.07 22.27
CA TYR A 92 -25.16 9.35 21.54
C TYR A 92 -24.87 10.39 20.46
N MET A 93 -25.30 10.13 19.23
CA MET A 93 -25.16 11.07 18.12
C MET A 93 -26.47 11.81 17.93
N LEU A 94 -26.43 13.13 18.10
CA LEU A 94 -27.61 13.95 17.93
C LEU A 94 -27.82 14.40 16.47
N GLY A 95 -26.75 14.47 15.70
CA GLY A 95 -26.77 14.86 14.28
C GLY A 95 -25.78 15.97 13.96
N GLU A 96 -25.80 16.41 12.71
CA GLU A 96 -25.02 17.54 12.19
C GLU A 96 -25.94 18.64 11.72
N GLU A 97 -25.65 19.85 12.11
CA GLU A 97 -26.42 21.06 11.76
C GLU A 97 -25.49 22.14 11.21
N LEU A 98 -25.98 22.87 10.22
CA LEU A 98 -25.27 24.05 9.69
C LEU A 98 -25.51 25.26 10.59
N SER A 99 -24.44 25.84 11.12
CA SER A 99 -24.45 27.08 11.89
C SER A 99 -24.71 28.28 10.99
N GLU A 100 -25.32 29.34 11.54
CA GLU A 100 -25.45 30.64 10.85
C GLU A 100 -24.05 31.22 10.47
N GLN A 101 -22.99 30.88 11.21
CA GLN A 101 -21.61 31.27 10.92
C GLN A 101 -20.94 30.44 9.81
N GLY A 102 -21.61 29.40 9.31
CA GLY A 102 -21.17 28.64 8.16
C GLY A 102 -20.25 27.43 8.45
N TYR A 103 -20.18 26.96 9.69
CA TYR A 103 -19.55 25.67 10.03
C TYR A 103 -20.60 24.57 10.25
N HIS A 104 -20.25 23.35 10.03
CA HIS A 104 -21.07 22.20 10.40
C HIS A 104 -20.82 21.82 11.85
N ALA A 105 -21.84 21.92 12.69
CA ALA A 105 -21.80 21.50 14.09
C ALA A 105 -22.21 20.03 14.21
N SER A 106 -21.31 19.17 14.64
CA SER A 106 -21.61 17.76 14.94
C SER A 106 -21.84 17.62 16.44
N TYR A 107 -23.11 17.46 16.84
CA TYR A 107 -23.51 17.36 18.24
C TYR A 107 -23.48 15.88 18.69
N VAL A 108 -22.74 15.65 19.78
CA VAL A 108 -22.61 14.32 20.35
C VAL A 108 -22.67 14.39 21.88
N TYR A 109 -23.16 13.32 22.48
CA TYR A 109 -22.95 13.04 23.90
C TYR A 109 -21.85 11.99 24.01
N CYS A 110 -20.89 12.23 24.90
CA CYS A 110 -19.84 11.29 25.27
C CYS A 110 -19.62 11.33 26.77
N ASP A 111 -19.63 10.18 27.43
CA ASP A 111 -19.21 10.09 28.82
C ASP A 111 -17.66 10.09 28.94
N ALA A 112 -17.16 10.18 30.18
CA ALA A 112 -15.72 10.25 30.43
C ALA A 112 -14.96 8.99 29.96
N GLN A 113 -15.58 7.82 30.01
CA GLN A 113 -14.95 6.58 29.53
C GLN A 113 -14.92 6.53 28.00
N MET A 114 -15.93 7.07 27.34
CA MET A 114 -15.94 7.17 25.87
C MET A 114 -14.83 8.09 25.38
N MET A 115 -14.57 9.22 26.06
CA MET A 115 -13.44 10.10 25.72
C MET A 115 -12.08 9.38 25.78
N GLU A 116 -11.92 8.44 26.72
CA GLU A 116 -10.71 7.63 26.80
C GLU A 116 -10.65 6.58 25.66
N ILE A 117 -11.77 5.99 25.29
CA ILE A 117 -11.88 5.03 24.18
C ILE A 117 -11.63 5.70 22.82
N THR A 118 -12.07 6.95 22.65
CA THR A 118 -11.91 7.73 21.41
C THR A 118 -10.70 8.65 21.41
N LYS A 119 -9.82 8.52 22.37
CA LYS A 119 -8.64 9.41 22.54
C LYS A 119 -7.80 9.62 21.27
N ALA A 120 -7.73 8.60 20.41
CA ALA A 120 -7.03 8.70 19.14
C ALA A 120 -7.72 9.60 18.10
N GLN A 121 -9.01 9.89 18.29
CA GLN A 121 -9.85 10.70 17.39
C GLN A 121 -10.25 12.02 18.03
N MET A 122 -10.57 12.02 19.31
CA MET A 122 -10.95 13.17 20.12
C MET A 122 -10.24 13.09 21.47
N GLU A 123 -9.23 13.90 21.69
CA GLU A 123 -8.47 13.93 22.96
C GLU A 123 -8.90 15.15 23.78
N LEU A 124 -9.39 14.91 25.00
CA LEU A 124 -9.64 15.99 25.95
C LEU A 124 -8.30 16.55 26.44
N LEU A 125 -7.97 17.76 26.01
CA LEU A 125 -6.70 18.43 26.34
C LEU A 125 -6.73 19.06 27.74
N GLU A 126 -7.84 19.75 28.06
CA GLU A 126 -8.01 20.45 29.33
C GLU A 126 -9.48 20.41 29.78
N GLY A 127 -9.70 20.39 31.09
CA GLY A 127 -11.04 20.48 31.67
C GLY A 127 -11.70 19.16 31.97
N ARG A 128 -13.03 19.07 31.84
CA ARG A 128 -13.87 17.92 32.11
C ARG A 128 -15.02 17.80 31.11
N VAL A 129 -15.63 16.65 31.01
CA VAL A 129 -16.90 16.47 30.28
C VAL A 129 -18.04 17.30 30.88
N PRO A 130 -19.01 17.73 30.06
CA PRO A 130 -20.12 18.54 30.53
C PRO A 130 -21.11 17.71 31.38
N GLU A 131 -21.61 18.31 32.47
CA GLU A 131 -22.58 17.69 33.37
C GLU A 131 -23.96 18.40 33.33
N LYS A 132 -23.98 19.71 33.11
CA LYS A 132 -25.21 20.50 33.09
C LYS A 132 -25.65 20.80 31.67
N ALA A 133 -26.94 21.04 31.46
CA ALA A 133 -27.50 21.27 30.12
C ALA A 133 -26.91 22.48 29.38
N ASN A 134 -26.35 23.45 30.08
CA ASN A 134 -25.70 24.62 29.52
C ASN A 134 -24.17 24.55 29.47
N GLU A 135 -23.59 23.36 29.64
CA GLU A 135 -22.16 23.09 29.56
C GLU A 135 -21.78 22.37 28.26
N VAL A 136 -20.61 22.71 27.71
CA VAL A 136 -20.11 22.08 26.46
C VAL A 136 -18.62 21.83 26.55
N VAL A 137 -18.14 20.79 25.79
CA VAL A 137 -16.76 20.63 25.40
C VAL A 137 -16.66 20.91 23.91
N VAL A 138 -15.69 21.73 23.53
CA VAL A 138 -15.46 22.16 22.15
C VAL A 138 -14.00 22.03 21.77
N SER A 139 -13.71 22.00 20.48
CA SER A 139 -12.33 21.86 20.00
C SER A 139 -11.52 23.16 20.04
N GLU A 140 -10.18 23.05 20.07
CA GLU A 140 -9.30 24.20 19.87
C GLU A 140 -9.57 24.91 18.54
N TYR A 141 -9.91 24.16 17.49
CA TYR A 141 -10.25 24.73 16.20
C TYR A 141 -11.51 25.58 16.26
N PHE A 142 -12.58 25.09 16.90
CA PHE A 142 -13.80 25.85 17.11
C PHE A 142 -13.51 27.14 17.89
N LEU A 143 -12.77 27.06 19.02
CA LEU A 143 -12.47 28.22 19.85
C LEU A 143 -11.65 29.27 19.11
N SER A 144 -10.67 28.85 18.33
CA SER A 144 -9.80 29.79 17.60
C SER A 144 -10.48 30.45 16.40
N THR A 145 -11.45 29.75 15.78
CA THR A 145 -12.09 30.22 14.53
C THR A 145 -13.43 30.92 14.78
N TYR A 146 -14.28 30.35 15.64
CA TYR A 146 -15.66 30.79 15.87
C TYR A 146 -15.92 31.23 17.32
N GLY A 147 -15.20 30.67 18.28
CA GLY A 147 -15.40 30.89 19.71
C GLY A 147 -14.62 32.06 20.33
N ASN A 148 -14.13 33.04 19.55
CA ASN A 148 -13.39 34.23 20.02
C ASN A 148 -12.22 33.91 20.96
N ASN A 149 -11.55 32.78 20.84
CA ASN A 149 -10.51 32.28 21.73
C ASN A 149 -10.95 32.15 23.20
N ALA A 150 -12.20 31.77 23.45
CA ALA A 150 -12.75 31.55 24.79
C ALA A 150 -11.95 30.46 25.52
N LYS A 151 -11.92 30.54 26.84
CA LYS A 151 -11.22 29.61 27.74
C LYS A 151 -12.22 28.84 28.59
N ILE A 152 -11.76 27.80 29.28
CA ILE A 152 -12.57 27.06 30.24
C ILE A 152 -13.17 28.03 31.26
N GLY A 153 -14.50 27.97 31.41
CA GLY A 153 -15.31 28.84 32.24
C GLY A 153 -15.92 30.06 31.51
N ASP A 154 -15.45 30.39 30.31
CA ASP A 154 -16.05 31.39 29.44
C ASP A 154 -17.29 30.83 28.74
N THR A 155 -18.10 31.69 28.15
CA THR A 155 -19.28 31.32 27.36
C THR A 155 -18.99 31.40 25.87
N VAL A 156 -19.53 30.45 25.13
CA VAL A 156 -19.58 30.43 23.65
C VAL A 156 -21.04 30.42 23.23
N THR A 157 -21.38 31.09 22.14
CA THR A 157 -22.73 31.09 21.60
C THR A 157 -22.82 30.03 20.50
N LEU A 158 -23.75 29.09 20.63
CA LEU A 158 -24.13 28.18 19.56
C LEU A 158 -25.32 28.75 18.82
N ASP A 159 -25.38 28.64 17.51
CA ASP A 159 -26.32 29.32 16.63
C ASP A 159 -26.93 28.37 15.57
N THR A 160 -27.20 27.14 15.97
CA THR A 160 -27.86 26.13 15.12
C THR A 160 -29.35 26.03 15.46
N GLU A 161 -30.12 25.29 14.66
CA GLU A 161 -31.56 25.14 14.81
C GLU A 161 -31.95 24.49 16.14
N SER A 162 -31.29 23.39 16.52
CA SER A 162 -31.60 22.65 17.74
C SER A 162 -30.92 23.24 18.98
N PHE A 163 -29.75 23.88 18.83
CA PHE A 163 -28.97 24.39 19.95
C PHE A 163 -28.62 25.87 19.72
N HIS A 164 -29.42 26.74 20.32
CA HIS A 164 -29.27 28.19 20.21
C HIS A 164 -29.13 28.84 21.58
N GLY A 165 -28.04 29.55 21.79
CA GLY A 165 -27.82 30.29 23.06
C GLY A 165 -26.38 30.19 23.57
N ASP A 166 -26.18 30.62 24.80
CA ASP A 166 -24.89 30.71 25.44
C ASP A 166 -24.57 29.48 26.30
N TYR A 167 -23.46 28.82 26.00
CA TYR A 167 -22.99 27.64 26.68
C TYR A 167 -21.64 27.88 27.36
N VAL A 168 -21.43 27.33 28.55
CA VAL A 168 -20.18 27.44 29.30
C VAL A 168 -19.21 26.37 28.83
N VAL A 169 -18.00 26.74 28.42
CA VAL A 169 -16.93 25.83 28.05
C VAL A 169 -16.38 25.12 29.29
N THR A 170 -16.55 23.83 29.43
CA THR A 170 -16.04 23.02 30.54
C THR A 170 -14.80 22.21 30.21
N GLY A 171 -14.54 22.03 28.92
CA GLY A 171 -13.34 21.33 28.43
C GLY A 171 -12.98 21.75 27.02
N ILE A 172 -11.73 21.56 26.69
CA ILE A 172 -11.16 21.84 25.37
C ILE A 172 -10.59 20.52 24.84
N MET A 173 -10.95 20.14 23.60
CA MET A 173 -10.47 18.92 22.97
C MET A 173 -9.69 19.21 21.69
N ASP A 174 -8.81 18.28 21.32
CA ASP A 174 -8.27 18.18 19.96
C ASP A 174 -9.09 17.13 19.21
N SER A 175 -9.59 17.47 18.03
CA SER A 175 -10.35 16.57 17.18
C SER A 175 -9.72 16.52 15.80
N VAL A 176 -9.62 15.30 15.27
CA VAL A 176 -8.90 15.08 14.01
C VAL A 176 -9.77 15.53 12.83
N ASN A 177 -9.16 16.28 11.90
CA ASN A 177 -9.74 16.66 10.60
C ASN A 177 -10.83 17.74 10.60
N GLU A 178 -11.11 18.41 11.71
CA GLU A 178 -12.16 19.45 11.79
C GLU A 178 -11.92 20.61 10.82
N LYS A 179 -10.66 21.04 10.73
CA LYS A 179 -10.28 22.18 9.88
C LYS A 179 -10.52 21.89 8.40
N GLU A 180 -10.22 20.70 7.97
CA GLU A 180 -10.34 20.26 6.56
C GLU A 180 -11.80 20.04 6.18
N ALA A 181 -12.59 19.48 7.10
CA ALA A 181 -14.00 19.20 6.88
C ALA A 181 -14.92 20.42 7.17
N ASN A 182 -14.38 21.48 7.77
CA ASN A 182 -15.16 22.60 8.33
C ASN A 182 -16.30 22.13 9.25
N THR A 183 -16.06 21.03 9.98
CA THR A 183 -16.99 20.41 10.92
C THR A 183 -16.43 20.55 12.31
N CYS A 184 -17.21 21.07 13.24
CA CYS A 184 -16.83 21.26 14.64
C CYS A 184 -17.59 20.25 15.51
N ALA A 185 -16.89 19.34 16.16
CA ALA A 185 -17.49 18.44 17.14
C ALA A 185 -17.80 19.21 18.44
N ILE A 186 -19.02 19.08 18.90
CA ILE A 186 -19.52 19.75 20.13
C ILE A 186 -20.10 18.67 21.03
N ILE A 187 -19.48 18.47 22.21
CA ILE A 187 -19.94 17.48 23.17
C ILE A 187 -20.88 18.15 24.14
N LEU A 188 -22.09 17.60 24.21
CA LEU A 188 -23.15 18.02 25.12
C LEU A 188 -23.23 17.10 26.35
N SER A 189 -23.85 17.60 27.42
CA SER A 189 -24.16 16.80 28.61
C SER A 189 -25.35 15.87 28.38
N ASN A 190 -25.48 14.80 29.18
CA ASN A 190 -26.67 13.98 29.18
C ASN A 190 -27.94 14.76 29.55
N ALA A 191 -27.82 15.78 30.39
CA ALA A 191 -28.93 16.69 30.73
C ALA A 191 -29.43 17.49 29.50
N ALA A 192 -28.51 17.97 28.66
CA ALA A 192 -28.88 18.64 27.41
C ALA A 192 -29.49 17.68 26.38
N LEU A 193 -28.95 16.44 26.29
CA LEU A 193 -29.46 15.39 25.43
C LEU A 193 -30.93 15.02 25.77
N THR A 194 -31.24 14.80 27.06
CA THR A 194 -32.60 14.41 27.50
C THR A 194 -33.63 15.54 27.37
N GLU A 195 -33.21 16.81 27.29
CA GLU A 195 -34.06 17.95 27.01
C GLU A 195 -34.28 18.19 25.50
N TRP A 196 -33.50 17.55 24.66
CA TRP A 196 -33.60 17.69 23.20
C TRP A 196 -34.87 17.02 22.66
N LYS A 197 -35.58 17.67 21.76
CA LYS A 197 -36.86 17.21 21.22
C LYS A 197 -36.78 15.89 20.40
N GLY A 198 -35.62 15.60 19.83
CA GLY A 198 -35.34 14.38 19.06
C GLY A 198 -34.80 13.23 19.92
N PHE A 199 -34.80 13.34 21.25
CA PHE A 199 -34.26 12.31 22.12
C PHE A 199 -35.06 11.01 22.06
N ASP A 200 -34.33 9.91 21.75
CA ASP A 200 -34.82 8.54 21.81
C ASP A 200 -34.07 7.81 22.93
N PRO A 201 -34.76 7.29 23.97
CA PRO A 201 -34.11 6.52 25.04
C PRO A 201 -33.29 5.33 24.56
N THR A 202 -33.59 4.75 23.40
CA THR A 202 -32.88 3.62 22.79
C THR A 202 -31.81 4.06 21.78
N GLY A 203 -31.54 5.35 21.65
CA GLY A 203 -30.56 5.89 20.70
C GLY A 203 -29.09 5.83 21.18
N TYR A 204 -28.86 5.36 22.41
CA TYR A 204 -27.48 5.25 22.91
C TYR A 204 -26.69 4.15 22.23
N ARG A 205 -25.38 4.31 22.27
CA ARG A 205 -24.40 3.32 21.82
C ARG A 205 -23.43 3.03 22.96
N ALA A 206 -23.19 1.76 23.24
CA ALA A 206 -22.21 1.34 24.23
C ALA A 206 -20.97 0.77 23.53
N TYR A 207 -19.87 1.49 23.64
CA TYR A 207 -18.57 1.07 23.11
C TYR A 207 -17.79 0.35 24.21
N VAL A 208 -17.29 -0.85 23.92
CA VAL A 208 -16.63 -1.68 24.93
C VAL A 208 -15.19 -2.00 24.55
N HIS A 209 -14.33 -1.94 25.57
CA HIS A 209 -12.94 -2.35 25.49
C HIS A 209 -12.71 -3.50 26.48
N PHE A 210 -12.32 -4.67 25.96
CA PHE A 210 -12.12 -5.88 26.73
C PHE A 210 -10.85 -5.82 27.57
N LYS A 211 -10.91 -6.43 28.77
CA LYS A 211 -9.69 -6.71 29.56
C LYS A 211 -8.80 -7.69 28.80
N ASN A 212 -7.50 -7.39 28.74
CA ASN A 212 -6.52 -8.21 28.03
C ASN A 212 -6.87 -8.47 26.55
N SER A 213 -7.44 -7.48 25.87
CA SER A 213 -7.88 -7.57 24.48
C SER A 213 -6.75 -8.06 23.54
N ASP A 214 -5.48 -7.74 23.81
CA ASP A 214 -4.30 -8.21 23.09
C ASP A 214 -4.13 -9.74 23.08
N GLN A 215 -4.74 -10.46 24.05
CA GLN A 215 -4.64 -11.92 24.20
C GLN A 215 -5.89 -12.66 23.74
N LEU A 216 -6.99 -11.95 23.53
CA LEU A 216 -8.25 -12.50 23.09
C LEU A 216 -8.33 -12.46 21.56
N GLY A 217 -8.74 -13.58 20.95
CA GLY A 217 -9.03 -13.63 19.51
C GLY A 217 -10.44 -13.15 19.20
N GLU A 218 -10.68 -12.76 17.94
CA GLU A 218 -11.98 -12.30 17.45
C GLU A 218 -13.13 -13.27 17.77
N GLU A 219 -12.92 -14.60 17.56
CA GLU A 219 -13.93 -15.63 17.84
C GLU A 219 -14.34 -15.66 19.32
N LEU A 220 -13.38 -15.53 20.24
CA LEU A 220 -13.64 -15.56 21.66
C LEU A 220 -14.37 -14.29 22.14
N MET A 221 -13.96 -13.12 21.67
CA MET A 221 -14.65 -11.86 21.97
C MET A 221 -16.08 -11.88 21.43
N THR A 222 -16.28 -12.40 20.21
CA THR A 222 -17.61 -12.55 19.61
C THR A 222 -18.50 -13.49 20.42
N SER A 223 -17.94 -14.59 20.97
CA SER A 223 -18.71 -15.50 21.83
C SER A 223 -19.12 -14.85 23.15
N TYR A 224 -18.22 -14.12 23.82
CA TYR A 224 -18.56 -13.34 25.02
C TYR A 224 -19.65 -12.31 24.74
N CYS A 225 -19.53 -11.56 23.64
CA CYS A 225 -20.56 -10.61 23.23
C CYS A 225 -21.93 -11.25 23.04
N ARG A 226 -21.97 -12.46 22.44
CA ARG A 226 -23.22 -13.20 22.25
C ARG A 226 -23.82 -13.66 23.57
N GLU A 227 -23.02 -14.23 24.44
CA GLU A 227 -23.47 -14.68 25.78
C GLU A 227 -24.06 -13.51 26.59
N ILE A 228 -23.39 -12.36 26.59
CA ILE A 228 -23.87 -11.13 27.25
C ILE A 228 -25.17 -10.63 26.63
N ALA A 229 -25.25 -10.60 25.28
CA ALA A 229 -26.45 -10.15 24.59
C ALA A 229 -27.67 -11.05 24.91
N GLU A 230 -27.47 -12.38 24.99
CA GLU A 230 -28.53 -13.33 25.36
C GLU A 230 -28.92 -13.22 26.86
N GLU A 231 -27.95 -13.07 27.77
CA GLU A 231 -28.20 -13.01 29.22
C GLU A 231 -28.94 -11.74 29.63
N TYR A 232 -28.56 -10.60 29.08
CA TYR A 232 -29.11 -9.27 29.40
C TYR A 232 -30.17 -8.78 28.41
N GLN A 233 -30.58 -9.63 27.46
CA GLN A 233 -31.56 -9.29 26.40
C GLN A 233 -31.21 -8.02 25.59
N LEU A 234 -29.91 -7.85 25.33
CA LEU A 234 -29.40 -6.73 24.52
C LEU A 234 -29.39 -7.10 23.03
N PRO A 235 -29.44 -6.10 22.13
CA PRO A 235 -29.22 -6.38 20.72
C PRO A 235 -27.82 -6.97 20.46
N MET A 236 -27.63 -7.68 19.36
CA MET A 236 -26.29 -8.20 19.00
C MET A 236 -25.34 -7.07 18.67
N PRO A 237 -24.15 -7.00 19.29
CA PRO A 237 -23.22 -5.92 19.04
C PRO A 237 -22.54 -6.06 17.69
N LYS A 238 -22.15 -4.95 17.12
CA LYS A 238 -21.26 -4.91 15.95
C LYS A 238 -19.80 -5.00 16.41
N MET A 239 -19.06 -5.96 15.84
CA MET A 239 -17.64 -6.10 16.09
C MET A 239 -16.87 -5.06 15.26
N ASN A 240 -15.83 -4.45 15.85
CA ASN A 240 -14.97 -3.50 15.18
C ASN A 240 -13.98 -4.21 14.24
N SER A 241 -14.37 -4.41 12.99
CA SER A 241 -13.54 -5.06 11.99
C SER A 241 -12.18 -4.36 11.78
N LYS A 242 -12.12 -3.03 11.95
CA LYS A 242 -10.85 -2.28 11.88
C LYS A 242 -9.90 -2.68 13.01
N TYR A 243 -10.41 -2.84 14.24
CA TYR A 243 -9.62 -3.33 15.36
C TYR A 243 -8.98 -4.68 15.03
N PHE A 244 -9.77 -5.68 14.65
CA PHE A 244 -9.27 -7.02 14.35
C PHE A 244 -8.31 -7.05 13.16
N VAL A 245 -8.56 -6.25 12.15
CA VAL A 245 -7.65 -6.11 11.01
C VAL A 245 -6.31 -5.50 11.41
N TYR A 246 -6.27 -4.46 12.24
CA TYR A 246 -5.04 -3.72 12.53
C TYR A 246 -4.36 -4.16 13.84
N ALA A 247 -5.10 -4.62 14.84
CA ALA A 247 -4.53 -5.15 16.08
C ALA A 247 -3.91 -6.54 15.88
N SER A 248 -4.53 -7.40 15.06
CA SER A 248 -4.04 -8.76 14.75
C SER A 248 -3.06 -8.82 13.59
N LYS A 249 -2.96 -7.79 12.74
CA LYS A 249 -2.02 -7.80 11.61
C LYS A 249 -0.59 -7.80 12.10
N SER A 250 -0.05 -8.99 12.22
CA SER A 250 1.35 -9.19 11.89
C SER A 250 1.53 -8.70 10.45
N PHE A 251 2.33 -7.64 10.31
CA PHE A 251 2.75 -7.03 9.06
C PHE A 251 2.84 -8.02 7.89
N ASP A 252 2.50 -7.60 6.69
CA ASP A 252 2.59 -8.42 5.47
C ASP A 252 4.06 -8.73 5.14
N PHE A 253 4.64 -9.67 5.92
CA PHE A 253 6.02 -10.12 5.83
C PHE A 253 6.38 -10.59 4.44
N ALA A 254 5.41 -11.04 3.65
CA ALA A 254 5.67 -11.60 2.34
C ALA A 254 6.10 -10.53 1.33
N LEU A 255 5.43 -9.37 1.31
CA LEU A 255 5.77 -8.27 0.42
C LEU A 255 7.13 -7.66 0.81
N MET A 256 7.34 -7.39 2.11
CA MET A 256 8.61 -6.86 2.60
C MET A 256 9.77 -7.82 2.37
N ALA A 257 9.58 -9.11 2.63
CA ALA A 257 10.58 -10.14 2.36
C ALA A 257 10.92 -10.20 0.87
N GLY A 258 9.94 -10.02 -0.01
CA GLY A 258 10.13 -9.90 -1.46
C GLY A 258 11.04 -8.73 -1.84
N VAL A 259 10.75 -7.53 -1.35
CA VAL A 259 11.57 -6.33 -1.60
C VAL A 259 12.99 -6.51 -1.05
N ILE A 260 13.13 -6.98 0.18
CA ILE A 260 14.45 -7.25 0.80
C ILE A 260 15.23 -8.29 -0.02
N ALA A 261 14.59 -9.38 -0.45
CA ALA A 261 15.25 -10.42 -1.26
C ALA A 261 15.78 -9.84 -2.58
N ILE A 262 15.01 -8.99 -3.24
CA ILE A 262 15.40 -8.34 -4.48
C ILE A 262 16.60 -7.40 -4.25
N VAL A 263 16.57 -6.58 -3.19
CA VAL A 263 17.69 -5.69 -2.80
C VAL A 263 18.94 -6.51 -2.47
N LEU A 264 18.81 -7.64 -1.76
CA LEU A 264 19.92 -8.54 -1.45
C LEU A 264 20.55 -9.17 -2.71
N ILE A 265 19.73 -9.59 -3.68
CA ILE A 265 20.19 -10.14 -4.97
C ILE A 265 20.90 -9.06 -5.78
N GLY A 266 20.32 -7.87 -5.89
CA GLY A 266 20.92 -6.73 -6.59
C GLY A 266 22.25 -6.31 -5.96
N GLY A 267 22.27 -6.12 -4.65
CA GLY A 267 23.47 -5.81 -3.89
C GLY A 267 24.57 -6.86 -4.05
N TYR A 268 24.21 -8.15 -4.00
CA TYR A 268 25.13 -9.25 -4.27
C TYR A 268 25.79 -9.14 -5.65
N ILE A 269 25.02 -8.92 -6.70
CA ILE A 269 25.53 -8.82 -8.09
C ILE A 269 26.48 -7.63 -8.21
N VAL A 270 26.10 -6.45 -7.68
CA VAL A 270 26.91 -5.21 -7.74
C VAL A 270 28.23 -5.38 -7.00
N ILE A 271 28.18 -5.81 -5.73
CA ILE A 271 29.36 -5.99 -4.89
C ILE A 271 30.30 -7.03 -5.51
N GLN A 272 29.77 -8.17 -5.98
CA GLN A 272 30.55 -9.19 -6.68
C GLN A 272 31.23 -8.64 -7.93
N SER A 273 30.52 -7.82 -8.73
CA SER A 273 31.08 -7.21 -9.95
C SER A 273 32.25 -6.28 -9.63
N ILE A 274 32.09 -5.36 -8.67
CA ILE A 274 33.14 -4.41 -8.26
C ILE A 274 34.37 -5.13 -7.73
N PHE A 275 34.18 -6.14 -6.87
CA PHE A 275 35.30 -6.94 -6.36
C PHE A 275 36.01 -7.77 -7.42
N ARG A 276 35.27 -8.33 -8.39
CA ARG A 276 35.87 -9.09 -9.49
C ARG A 276 36.77 -8.22 -10.35
N ILE A 277 36.35 -6.99 -10.68
CA ILE A 277 37.16 -6.03 -11.44
C ILE A 277 38.41 -5.63 -10.63
N SER A 278 38.21 -5.29 -9.37
CA SER A 278 39.29 -4.96 -8.44
C SER A 278 40.38 -6.04 -8.38
N ILE A 279 39.99 -7.31 -8.35
CA ILE A 279 40.94 -8.41 -8.29
C ILE A 279 41.66 -8.58 -9.62
N ASN A 280 40.97 -8.42 -10.76
CA ASN A 280 41.60 -8.46 -12.06
C ASN A 280 42.72 -7.43 -12.21
N ASP A 281 42.51 -6.19 -11.72
CA ASP A 281 43.53 -5.15 -11.73
C ASP A 281 44.73 -5.51 -10.82
N LYS A 282 44.50 -6.28 -9.75
CA LYS A 282 45.56 -6.69 -8.80
C LYS A 282 46.22 -8.04 -9.11
N ILE A 283 45.86 -8.70 -10.22
CA ILE A 283 46.40 -10.04 -10.55
C ILE A 283 47.93 -10.01 -10.59
N LYS A 284 48.53 -9.01 -11.28
CA LYS A 284 49.98 -8.84 -11.34
C LYS A 284 50.61 -8.68 -9.91
N SER A 285 50.02 -7.84 -9.06
CA SER A 285 50.49 -7.60 -7.71
C SER A 285 50.39 -8.87 -6.80
N TYR A 286 49.27 -9.61 -6.91
CA TYR A 286 49.13 -10.89 -6.21
C TYR A 286 50.09 -11.95 -6.75
N GLY A 287 50.37 -11.94 -8.07
CA GLY A 287 51.37 -12.78 -8.65
C GLY A 287 52.77 -12.48 -8.10
N GLN A 288 53.16 -11.21 -8.03
CA GLN A 288 54.42 -10.77 -7.42
C GLN A 288 54.53 -11.16 -5.95
N LEU A 289 53.47 -11.04 -5.15
CA LEU A 289 53.44 -11.52 -3.78
C LEU A 289 53.65 -13.04 -3.70
N ARG A 290 53.13 -13.80 -4.64
CA ARG A 290 53.34 -15.25 -4.73
C ARG A 290 54.76 -15.64 -5.13
N THR A 291 55.43 -14.86 -5.98
CA THR A 291 56.85 -15.11 -6.33
C THR A 291 57.79 -14.90 -5.15
N ILE A 292 57.40 -13.99 -4.23
CA ILE A 292 58.16 -13.74 -2.97
C ILE A 292 57.78 -14.75 -1.87
N GLY A 293 56.87 -15.76 -2.14
CA GLY A 293 56.53 -16.83 -1.22
C GLY A 293 55.19 -16.72 -0.52
N ALA A 294 54.34 -15.79 -0.87
CA ALA A 294 53.01 -15.69 -0.28
C ALA A 294 52.12 -16.87 -0.65
N THR A 295 51.48 -17.50 0.32
CA THR A 295 50.59 -18.65 0.11
C THR A 295 49.19 -18.23 -0.38
N PRO A 296 48.48 -19.11 -1.08
CA PRO A 296 47.06 -18.86 -1.47
C PRO A 296 46.15 -18.51 -0.24
N LYS A 297 46.42 -19.12 0.92
CA LYS A 297 45.70 -18.84 2.17
C LYS A 297 45.94 -17.41 2.65
N GLN A 298 47.16 -16.86 2.52
CA GLN A 298 47.51 -15.50 2.89
C GLN A 298 46.79 -14.46 1.96
N ILE A 299 46.78 -14.72 0.63
CA ILE A 299 46.06 -13.86 -0.33
C ILE A 299 44.55 -13.86 -0.05
N LYS A 300 43.95 -15.05 0.23
CA LYS A 300 42.56 -15.12 0.67
C LYS A 300 42.31 -14.28 1.93
N ARG A 301 43.22 -14.31 2.93
CA ARG A 301 43.05 -13.50 4.14
C ARG A 301 43.16 -12.00 3.88
N ILE A 302 44.02 -11.54 2.97
CA ILE A 302 44.15 -10.12 2.60
C ILE A 302 42.84 -9.64 1.97
N VAL A 303 42.38 -10.30 0.91
CA VAL A 303 41.16 -9.91 0.17
C VAL A 303 39.91 -9.97 1.06
N LYS A 304 39.80 -11.01 1.92
CA LYS A 304 38.71 -11.16 2.87
C LYS A 304 38.69 -10.01 3.91
N ARG A 305 39.87 -9.57 4.38
CA ARG A 305 39.99 -8.44 5.31
C ARG A 305 39.62 -7.11 4.65
N GLU A 306 40.04 -6.88 3.40
CA GLU A 306 39.63 -5.70 2.62
C GLU A 306 38.12 -5.66 2.47
N GLY A 307 37.53 -6.74 1.99
CA GLY A 307 36.08 -6.82 1.74
C GLY A 307 35.25 -6.66 3.03
N ARG A 308 35.67 -7.29 4.13
CA ARG A 308 34.96 -7.14 5.41
C ARG A 308 35.04 -5.72 5.96
N LYS A 309 36.20 -5.07 5.87
CA LYS A 309 36.37 -3.70 6.37
C LYS A 309 35.52 -2.69 5.57
N LEU A 310 35.55 -2.79 4.23
CA LEU A 310 34.72 -1.95 3.38
C LEU A 310 33.21 -2.24 3.60
N GLY A 311 32.89 -3.53 3.71
CA GLY A 311 31.52 -3.97 4.01
C GLY A 311 31.01 -3.44 5.35
N SER A 312 31.78 -3.56 6.42
CA SER A 312 31.38 -3.05 7.75
C SER A 312 31.14 -1.55 7.76
N ILE A 313 32.00 -0.77 7.08
CA ILE A 313 31.83 0.68 6.96
C ILE A 313 30.53 1.02 6.20
N GLY A 314 30.30 0.36 5.05
CA GLY A 314 29.11 0.56 4.25
C GLY A 314 27.85 0.17 5.01
N ILE A 315 27.83 -0.99 5.67
CA ILE A 315 26.69 -1.47 6.45
C ILE A 315 26.34 -0.46 7.57
N LEU A 316 27.33 0.00 8.32
CA LEU A 316 27.11 0.97 9.40
C LEU A 316 26.52 2.27 8.88
N ILE A 317 27.11 2.86 7.83
CA ILE A 317 26.61 4.09 7.22
C ILE A 317 25.18 3.89 6.69
N GLY A 318 24.94 2.81 5.96
CA GLY A 318 23.62 2.52 5.39
C GLY A 318 22.55 2.31 6.46
N THR A 319 22.87 1.56 7.52
CA THR A 319 21.94 1.32 8.63
C THR A 319 21.60 2.62 9.37
N VAL A 320 22.60 3.45 9.69
CA VAL A 320 22.36 4.74 10.37
C VAL A 320 21.49 5.66 9.51
N LEU A 321 21.79 5.79 8.21
CA LEU A 321 20.98 6.61 7.31
C LEU A 321 19.56 6.04 7.14
N GLY A 322 19.41 4.70 7.13
CA GLY A 322 18.10 4.05 7.04
C GLY A 322 17.22 4.30 8.25
N VAL A 323 17.79 4.22 9.45
CA VAL A 323 17.08 4.52 10.70
C VAL A 323 16.70 6.01 10.75
N CYS A 324 17.64 6.91 10.47
CA CYS A 324 17.38 8.36 10.48
C CYS A 324 16.31 8.73 9.44
N GLY A 325 16.40 8.21 8.21
CA GLY A 325 15.44 8.49 7.15
C GLY A 325 14.03 7.97 7.49
N GLY A 326 13.92 6.75 7.97
CA GLY A 326 12.63 6.15 8.36
C GLY A 326 11.99 6.87 9.57
N PHE A 327 12.78 7.23 10.56
CA PHE A 327 12.30 7.97 11.73
C PHE A 327 11.83 9.39 11.37
N LEU A 328 12.55 10.09 10.47
CA LEU A 328 12.16 11.44 10.04
C LEU A 328 10.83 11.45 9.30
N LEU A 329 10.52 10.38 8.56
CA LEU A 329 9.24 10.29 7.85
C LEU A 329 8.08 9.92 8.79
N PHE A 330 8.31 9.03 9.77
CA PHE A 330 7.26 8.48 10.63
C PHE A 330 7.65 8.53 12.12
N PRO A 331 7.80 9.71 12.72
CA PRO A 331 8.19 9.81 14.14
C PRO A 331 7.11 9.24 15.08
N LYS A 332 5.82 9.40 14.75
CA LYS A 332 4.69 8.86 15.53
C LYS A 332 4.59 7.32 15.50
N GLY A 333 5.23 6.66 14.52
CA GLY A 333 5.29 5.20 14.41
C GLY A 333 6.50 4.57 15.11
N PHE A 334 7.19 5.28 15.98
CA PHE A 334 8.37 4.76 16.67
C PHE A 334 8.01 3.65 17.67
N ASN A 335 8.62 2.47 17.47
CA ASN A 335 8.59 1.37 18.43
C ASN A 335 10.01 0.82 18.61
N ALA A 336 10.55 0.94 19.81
CA ALA A 336 11.94 0.57 20.11
C ALA A 336 12.26 -0.89 19.81
N VAL A 337 11.35 -1.81 20.10
CA VAL A 337 11.53 -3.26 19.88
C VAL A 337 11.62 -3.56 18.38
N SER A 338 10.67 -3.03 17.60
CA SER A 338 10.61 -3.21 16.14
C SER A 338 11.82 -2.59 15.43
N TYR A 339 12.26 -1.42 15.89
CA TYR A 339 13.46 -0.75 15.37
C TYR A 339 14.73 -1.57 15.64
N VAL A 340 14.91 -2.04 16.87
CA VAL A 340 16.06 -2.90 17.22
C VAL A 340 16.04 -4.19 16.43
N ALA A 341 14.90 -4.85 16.29
CA ALA A 341 14.75 -6.06 15.48
C ALA A 341 15.12 -5.80 14.00
N THR A 342 14.62 -4.71 13.41
CA THR A 342 14.94 -4.30 12.04
C THR A 342 16.42 -3.99 11.84
N ILE A 343 17.05 -3.29 12.79
CA ILE A 343 18.50 -3.02 12.76
C ILE A 343 19.28 -4.32 12.78
N ILE A 344 18.96 -5.25 13.69
CA ILE A 344 19.63 -6.55 13.79
C ILE A 344 19.47 -7.34 12.50
N LEU A 345 18.26 -7.41 11.96
CA LEU A 345 17.97 -8.09 10.69
C LEU A 345 18.77 -7.48 9.52
N THR A 346 18.84 -6.14 9.45
CA THR A 346 19.64 -5.41 8.45
C THR A 346 21.13 -5.73 8.58
N LEU A 347 21.68 -5.70 9.78
CA LEU A 347 23.09 -6.01 10.01
C LEU A 347 23.43 -7.45 9.59
N ILE A 348 22.59 -8.42 9.97
CA ILE A 348 22.80 -9.83 9.64
C ILE A 348 22.67 -10.06 8.12
N SER A 349 21.58 -9.61 7.51
CA SER A 349 21.30 -9.83 6.08
C SER A 349 22.36 -9.14 5.19
N SER A 350 22.73 -7.89 5.48
CA SER A 350 23.78 -7.17 4.77
C SER A 350 25.16 -7.81 4.96
N TRP A 351 25.47 -8.31 6.15
CA TRP A 351 26.70 -9.03 6.41
C TRP A 351 26.80 -10.34 5.62
N ILE A 352 25.70 -11.10 5.56
CA ILE A 352 25.62 -12.32 4.74
C ILE A 352 25.79 -11.96 3.27
N MET A 353 25.09 -10.93 2.76
CA MET A 353 25.20 -10.45 1.40
C MET A 353 26.64 -10.12 1.01
N VAL A 354 27.33 -9.30 1.80
CA VAL A 354 28.75 -8.94 1.57
C VAL A 354 29.65 -10.19 1.62
N SER A 355 29.45 -11.04 2.62
CA SER A 355 30.26 -12.25 2.80
C SER A 355 30.12 -13.24 1.65
N VAL A 356 28.94 -13.37 1.08
CA VAL A 356 28.65 -14.23 -0.10
C VAL A 356 29.22 -13.59 -1.36
N SER A 357 29.07 -12.27 -1.54
CA SER A 357 29.54 -11.51 -2.72
C SER A 357 31.05 -11.63 -2.92
N ILE A 358 31.83 -11.61 -1.86
CA ILE A 358 33.31 -11.68 -1.94
C ILE A 358 33.87 -13.10 -2.09
N ARG A 359 33.08 -14.17 -1.93
CA ARG A 359 33.57 -15.57 -2.00
C ARG A 359 34.20 -15.93 -3.34
N LYS A 360 33.51 -15.64 -4.45
CA LYS A 360 34.02 -15.94 -5.81
C LYS A 360 35.26 -15.10 -6.14
N PRO A 361 35.28 -13.77 -5.95
CA PRO A 361 36.46 -12.94 -6.07
C PRO A 361 37.67 -13.45 -5.28
N ILE A 362 37.49 -13.83 -4.03
CA ILE A 362 38.56 -14.39 -3.20
C ILE A 362 39.15 -15.68 -3.79
N LYS A 363 38.30 -16.56 -4.35
CA LYS A 363 38.78 -17.79 -5.00
C LYS A 363 39.61 -17.48 -6.24
N ILE A 364 39.24 -16.51 -7.03
CA ILE A 364 39.98 -16.08 -8.22
C ILE A 364 41.37 -15.56 -7.81
N ALA A 365 41.41 -14.59 -6.86
CA ALA A 365 42.66 -14.01 -6.39
C ALA A 365 43.65 -15.05 -5.86
N ALA A 366 43.19 -16.07 -5.16
CA ALA A 366 44.01 -17.09 -4.56
C ALA A 366 44.46 -18.21 -5.53
N GLY A 367 43.74 -18.41 -6.62
CA GLY A 367 44.01 -19.43 -7.62
C GLY A 367 45.07 -19.05 -8.64
N ILE A 368 45.50 -17.78 -8.68
CA ILE A 368 46.43 -17.29 -9.70
C ILE A 368 47.84 -17.87 -9.47
N SER A 369 48.41 -18.51 -10.49
CA SER A 369 49.80 -18.95 -10.45
C SER A 369 50.79 -17.80 -10.72
N PRO A 370 52.01 -17.83 -10.16
CA PRO A 370 53.01 -16.80 -10.46
C PRO A 370 53.30 -16.61 -11.95
N ILE A 371 53.33 -17.70 -12.71
CA ILE A 371 53.59 -17.70 -14.16
C ILE A 371 52.40 -17.10 -14.93
N GLU A 372 51.19 -17.47 -14.55
CA GLU A 372 49.94 -16.93 -15.11
C GLU A 372 49.80 -15.42 -14.84
N ALA A 373 50.23 -14.96 -13.66
CA ALA A 373 50.12 -13.54 -13.29
C ALA A 373 51.10 -12.65 -14.13
N VAL A 374 52.27 -13.13 -14.49
CA VAL A 374 53.26 -12.42 -15.33
C VAL A 374 52.79 -12.40 -16.80
N ARG A 375 52.09 -13.47 -17.23
CA ARG A 375 51.59 -13.60 -18.60
C ARG A 375 50.09 -13.15 -18.72
N PHE A 376 49.51 -12.66 -17.63
CA PHE A 376 48.10 -12.28 -17.62
C PHE A 376 47.83 -11.09 -18.50
N THR A 377 47.35 -11.36 -19.67
CA THR A 377 46.65 -10.38 -20.53
C THR A 377 45.13 -10.57 -20.32
N PRO A 378 44.39 -9.51 -19.98
CA PRO A 378 42.96 -9.63 -19.62
C PRO A 378 42.04 -10.20 -20.72
N ALA A 379 42.52 -10.54 -21.85
CA ALA A 379 41.72 -10.79 -23.07
C ALA A 379 42.19 -11.97 -23.97
N GLN A 380 42.57 -13.12 -23.44
CA GLN A 380 42.72 -14.27 -24.32
C GLN A 380 42.00 -15.53 -23.81
N LYS A 381 40.71 -15.63 -24.14
CA LYS A 381 40.09 -16.90 -24.38
C LYS A 381 40.04 -17.13 -25.88
N ASP A 382 40.46 -18.32 -26.31
CA ASP A 382 40.43 -18.75 -27.70
C ASP A 382 39.11 -18.42 -28.37
N ILE A 383 39.16 -17.40 -29.24
CA ILE A 383 38.06 -17.07 -30.13
C ILE A 383 38.22 -18.00 -31.34
N ARG A 384 37.42 -19.06 -31.39
CA ARG A 384 37.21 -19.78 -32.63
C ARG A 384 36.63 -18.79 -33.64
N SER A 385 37.51 -18.29 -34.49
CA SER A 385 37.17 -17.35 -35.56
C SER A 385 36.25 -18.04 -36.56
N ARG A 386 34.95 -17.79 -36.46
CA ARG A 386 34.05 -17.98 -37.60
C ARG A 386 34.24 -16.81 -38.53
N LYS A 387 34.84 -17.04 -39.69
CA LYS A 387 34.93 -16.03 -40.78
C LYS A 387 33.52 -15.61 -41.18
N LYS A 388 33.04 -14.51 -40.66
CA LYS A 388 31.91 -13.74 -41.18
C LYS A 388 32.47 -12.43 -41.70
N ASN A 389 32.21 -12.11 -42.94
CA ASN A 389 32.51 -10.81 -43.52
C ASN A 389 31.64 -9.75 -42.80
N ILE A 390 32.17 -9.17 -41.73
CA ILE A 390 31.53 -8.05 -41.03
C ILE A 390 32.20 -6.78 -41.52
N LYS A 391 31.43 -5.84 -42.06
CA LYS A 391 31.93 -4.52 -42.35
C LYS A 391 32.42 -3.90 -41.04
N LEU A 392 33.73 -3.60 -40.97
CA LEU A 392 34.36 -2.99 -39.81
C LEU A 392 33.98 -1.51 -39.74
N ASN A 393 32.89 -1.18 -39.07
CA ASN A 393 32.52 0.16 -38.68
C ASN A 393 32.37 0.25 -37.15
N PRO A 394 32.46 1.44 -36.55
CA PRO A 394 32.39 1.59 -35.09
C PRO A 394 31.15 0.95 -34.45
N VAL A 395 30.00 1.04 -35.12
CA VAL A 395 28.74 0.48 -34.65
C VAL A 395 28.78 -1.05 -34.62
N SER A 396 29.26 -1.67 -35.73
CA SER A 396 29.38 -3.13 -35.77
C SER A 396 30.40 -3.68 -34.76
N MET A 397 31.45 -2.92 -34.47
CA MET A 397 32.42 -3.21 -33.40
C MET A 397 31.77 -3.11 -32.02
N GLY A 398 30.95 -2.11 -31.77
CA GLY A 398 30.18 -1.95 -30.53
C GLY A 398 29.23 -3.14 -30.28
N ILE A 399 28.46 -3.55 -31.29
CA ILE A 399 27.59 -4.73 -31.23
C ILE A 399 28.39 -6.04 -31.03
N ALA A 400 29.54 -6.17 -31.72
CA ALA A 400 30.42 -7.34 -31.55
C ALA A 400 30.98 -7.40 -30.12
N ASN A 401 31.32 -6.27 -29.53
CA ASN A 401 31.77 -6.17 -28.14
C ASN A 401 30.69 -6.59 -27.18
N PHE A 402 29.45 -6.14 -27.35
CA PHE A 402 28.29 -6.56 -26.56
C PHE A 402 28.10 -8.08 -26.62
N LYS A 403 28.29 -8.73 -27.75
CA LYS A 403 28.13 -10.18 -27.94
C LYS A 403 29.33 -11.03 -27.50
N ARG A 404 30.50 -10.45 -27.34
CA ARG A 404 31.77 -11.16 -27.11
C ARG A 404 31.81 -11.93 -25.80
N ASP A 405 31.37 -11.35 -24.68
CA ASP A 405 31.36 -11.97 -23.37
C ASP A 405 29.91 -12.10 -22.82
N ARG A 406 29.21 -13.12 -23.29
CA ARG A 406 27.80 -13.35 -22.95
C ARG A 406 27.55 -13.40 -21.44
N LYS A 407 28.45 -14.02 -20.65
CA LYS A 407 28.27 -14.10 -19.18
C LYS A 407 28.34 -12.72 -18.52
N LYS A 408 29.23 -11.87 -19.01
CA LYS A 408 29.38 -10.49 -18.52
C LYS A 408 28.19 -9.65 -18.97
N THR A 409 27.80 -9.73 -20.22
CA THR A 409 26.65 -9.01 -20.80
C THR A 409 25.37 -9.35 -20.06
N VAL A 410 25.08 -10.64 -19.85
CA VAL A 410 23.90 -11.07 -19.07
C VAL A 410 23.95 -10.55 -17.64
N ALA A 411 25.11 -10.58 -16.99
CA ALA A 411 25.23 -10.06 -15.62
C ALA A 411 24.97 -8.54 -15.55
N ILE A 412 25.43 -7.77 -16.56
CA ILE A 412 25.19 -6.32 -16.66
C ILE A 412 23.69 -6.06 -16.90
N VAL A 413 23.11 -6.70 -17.92
CA VAL A 413 21.71 -6.54 -18.29
C VAL A 413 20.79 -6.94 -17.10
N ALA A 414 21.05 -8.08 -16.45
CA ALA A 414 20.29 -8.53 -15.29
C ALA A 414 20.39 -7.55 -14.11
N SER A 415 21.57 -6.95 -13.89
CA SER A 415 21.76 -5.96 -12.83
C SER A 415 21.01 -4.66 -13.11
N LEU A 416 20.98 -4.19 -14.36
CA LEU A 416 20.28 -2.99 -14.75
C LEU A 416 18.75 -3.19 -14.77
N SER A 417 18.31 -4.32 -15.35
CA SER A 417 16.87 -4.63 -15.41
C SER A 417 16.26 -4.87 -14.05
N LEU A 418 17.03 -5.37 -13.06
CA LEU A 418 16.52 -5.60 -11.72
C LEU A 418 16.00 -4.30 -11.06
N GLY A 419 16.74 -3.19 -11.20
CA GLY A 419 16.27 -1.88 -10.73
C GLY A 419 14.98 -1.44 -11.42
N GLY A 420 14.88 -1.64 -12.73
CA GLY A 420 13.68 -1.33 -13.50
C GLY A 420 12.48 -2.22 -13.14
N ILE A 421 12.71 -3.52 -12.86
CA ILE A 421 11.66 -4.45 -12.44
C ILE A 421 11.08 -4.01 -11.10
N ILE A 422 11.95 -3.66 -10.13
CA ILE A 422 11.50 -3.18 -8.83
C ILE A 422 10.69 -1.89 -8.98
N LEU A 423 11.23 -0.92 -9.75
CA LEU A 423 10.53 0.33 -10.02
C LEU A 423 9.14 0.07 -10.60
N LEU A 424 9.04 -0.78 -11.64
CA LEU A 424 7.78 -1.08 -12.31
C LEU A 424 6.77 -1.71 -11.35
N VAL A 425 7.21 -2.68 -10.51
CA VAL A 425 6.33 -3.33 -9.54
C VAL A 425 5.87 -2.35 -8.45
N VAL A 426 6.80 -1.60 -7.85
CA VAL A 426 6.45 -0.67 -6.76
C VAL A 426 5.58 0.47 -7.27
N SER A 427 5.93 1.09 -8.39
CA SER A 427 5.12 2.18 -8.97
C SER A 427 3.73 1.71 -9.40
N SER A 428 3.60 0.47 -9.91
CA SER A 428 2.27 -0.10 -10.22
C SER A 428 1.43 -0.29 -8.96
N ILE A 429 2.03 -0.70 -7.84
CA ILE A 429 1.33 -0.83 -6.55
C ILE A 429 0.92 0.55 -6.00
N VAL A 430 1.77 1.56 -6.13
CA VAL A 430 1.44 2.94 -5.72
C VAL A 430 0.26 3.47 -6.52
N LEU A 431 0.25 3.28 -7.84
CA LEU A 431 -0.87 3.68 -8.70
C LEU A 431 -2.17 2.92 -8.40
N LEU A 432 -2.07 1.64 -7.99
CA LEU A 432 -3.23 0.84 -7.60
C LEU A 432 -3.93 1.41 -6.34
N ARG A 433 -3.18 2.04 -5.46
CA ARG A 433 -3.64 2.63 -4.19
C ARG A 433 -3.63 4.16 -4.21
N SER A 434 -3.66 4.76 -5.38
CA SER A 434 -3.82 6.22 -5.47
C SER A 434 -5.19 6.64 -4.93
N PRO A 435 -5.35 7.84 -4.33
CA PRO A 435 -6.62 8.36 -3.84
C PRO A 435 -7.73 8.27 -4.88
N GLU A 436 -7.42 8.63 -6.14
CA GLU A 436 -8.34 8.51 -7.26
C GLU A 436 -8.78 7.04 -7.52
N ALA A 437 -7.82 6.08 -7.46
CA ALA A 437 -8.14 4.67 -7.66
C ALA A 437 -9.01 4.10 -6.52
N LEU A 438 -8.82 4.59 -5.29
CA LEU A 438 -9.64 4.24 -4.15
C LEU A 438 -11.03 4.87 -4.24
N ALA A 439 -11.13 6.16 -4.56
CA ALA A 439 -12.40 6.84 -4.76
C ALA A 439 -13.23 6.20 -5.88
N ARG A 440 -12.60 5.77 -6.98
CA ARG A 440 -13.27 5.02 -8.06
C ARG A 440 -13.84 3.67 -7.63
N GLN A 441 -13.49 3.13 -6.49
CA GLN A 441 -14.18 1.96 -5.93
C GLN A 441 -15.56 2.32 -5.38
N PHE A 442 -15.73 3.55 -4.93
CA PHE A 442 -17.02 4.08 -4.46
C PHE A 442 -17.84 4.70 -5.59
N PHE A 443 -17.18 5.18 -6.65
CA PHE A 443 -17.76 5.80 -7.83
C PHE A 443 -17.37 5.06 -9.12
N PRO A 444 -17.86 3.83 -9.34
CA PRO A 444 -17.46 3.05 -10.52
C PRO A 444 -17.96 3.65 -11.83
N ASP A 445 -19.16 4.27 -11.81
CA ASP A 445 -19.95 4.62 -12.99
C ASP A 445 -20.28 6.12 -13.06
N GLY A 446 -19.41 6.98 -12.58
CA GLY A 446 -19.66 8.43 -12.67
C GLY A 446 -18.86 9.21 -11.66
N ASP A 447 -19.06 10.53 -11.62
CA ASP A 447 -18.38 11.42 -10.69
C ASP A 447 -19.29 11.87 -9.54
N TYR A 448 -20.58 11.61 -9.63
CA TYR A 448 -21.62 12.02 -8.68
C TYR A 448 -22.53 10.85 -8.32
N LYS A 449 -22.99 10.82 -7.07
CA LYS A 449 -23.93 9.84 -6.56
C LYS A 449 -25.00 10.52 -5.71
N ILE A 450 -26.25 10.36 -6.09
CA ILE A 450 -27.40 10.79 -5.29
C ILE A 450 -27.92 9.56 -4.54
N TYR A 451 -28.18 9.67 -3.25
CA TYR A 451 -28.65 8.57 -2.43
C TYR A 451 -29.70 9.03 -1.42
N LEU A 452 -30.48 8.07 -0.88
CA LEU A 452 -31.44 8.35 0.18
C LEU A 452 -30.67 8.72 1.46
N ASP A 453 -31.03 9.88 2.02
CA ASP A 453 -30.49 10.39 3.27
C ASP A 453 -31.64 10.87 4.16
N SER A 454 -31.93 10.11 5.21
CA SER A 454 -33.05 10.37 6.10
C SER A 454 -32.79 9.79 7.49
N GLU A 455 -33.39 10.36 8.51
CA GLU A 455 -33.41 9.78 9.87
C GLU A 455 -34.21 8.48 9.96
N MET A 456 -35.12 8.23 9.00
CA MET A 456 -35.84 6.99 8.89
C MET A 456 -35.04 5.93 8.16
N THR A 457 -35.34 4.66 8.37
CA THR A 457 -34.74 3.57 7.59
C THR A 457 -35.13 3.71 6.11
N GLU A 458 -34.23 3.31 5.20
CA GLU A 458 -34.45 3.41 3.77
C GLU A 458 -35.77 2.73 3.34
N GLU A 459 -36.14 1.60 3.95
CA GLU A 459 -37.42 0.92 3.70
C GLU A 459 -38.64 1.81 4.01
N LYS A 460 -38.61 2.51 5.15
CA LYS A 460 -39.68 3.41 5.54
C LYS A 460 -39.77 4.63 4.61
N VAL A 461 -38.66 5.17 4.18
CA VAL A 461 -38.62 6.26 3.20
C VAL A 461 -39.23 5.81 1.87
N MET A 462 -38.83 4.64 1.36
CA MET A 462 -39.34 4.08 0.12
C MET A 462 -40.84 3.79 0.21
N ALA A 463 -41.33 3.27 1.36
CA ALA A 463 -42.75 3.00 1.59
C ALA A 463 -43.61 4.28 1.70
N ALA A 464 -43.04 5.36 2.25
CA ALA A 464 -43.71 6.67 2.31
C ALA A 464 -43.78 7.39 0.94
N GLY A 465 -43.01 6.93 -0.04
CA GLY A 465 -42.86 7.51 -1.37
C GLY A 465 -41.41 7.82 -1.69
N ASN A 466 -40.75 6.91 -2.43
CA ASN A 466 -39.33 7.04 -2.75
C ASN A 466 -39.03 8.35 -3.50
N PRO A 467 -38.22 9.27 -2.96
CA PRO A 467 -37.84 10.50 -3.65
C PRO A 467 -37.02 10.24 -4.92
N LEU A 468 -36.33 9.09 -5.01
CA LEU A 468 -35.64 8.64 -6.23
C LEU A 468 -36.66 8.04 -7.20
N ASN A 469 -37.46 8.90 -7.81
CA ASN A 469 -38.56 8.57 -8.71
C ASN A 469 -38.29 9.01 -10.14
N GLU A 470 -39.19 8.68 -11.07
CA GLU A 470 -39.02 8.99 -12.48
C GLU A 470 -39.06 10.49 -12.79
N GLU A 471 -39.75 11.31 -11.98
CA GLU A 471 -39.80 12.77 -12.14
C GLU A 471 -38.40 13.39 -11.86
N LEU A 472 -37.82 13.08 -10.74
CA LEU A 472 -36.46 13.50 -10.39
C LEU A 472 -35.43 12.99 -11.41
N LYS A 473 -35.60 11.75 -11.89
CA LYS A 473 -34.73 11.18 -12.92
C LYS A 473 -34.74 11.96 -14.22
N GLN A 474 -35.92 12.37 -14.68
CA GLN A 474 -36.07 13.19 -15.90
C GLN A 474 -35.50 14.60 -15.69
N GLU A 475 -35.66 15.17 -14.51
CA GLU A 475 -35.07 16.46 -14.15
C GLU A 475 -33.53 16.39 -14.27
N ILE A 476 -32.90 15.39 -13.66
CA ILE A 476 -31.44 15.20 -13.73
C ILE A 476 -30.95 14.91 -15.15
N LEU A 477 -31.70 14.10 -15.93
CA LEU A 477 -31.35 13.82 -17.33
C LEU A 477 -31.48 15.06 -18.23
N SER A 478 -32.23 16.07 -17.81
CA SER A 478 -32.35 17.35 -18.55
C SER A 478 -31.11 18.26 -18.41
N ILE A 479 -30.23 17.99 -17.46
CA ILE A 479 -29.00 18.77 -17.24
C ILE A 479 -28.04 18.53 -18.42
N ASP A 480 -27.59 19.62 -19.05
CA ASP A 480 -26.65 19.53 -20.16
C ASP A 480 -25.28 19.00 -19.68
N GLY A 481 -24.93 17.83 -20.10
CA GLY A 481 -23.69 17.13 -19.70
C GLY A 481 -23.96 15.83 -18.93
N VAL A 482 -25.15 15.56 -18.44
CA VAL A 482 -25.54 14.25 -17.93
C VAL A 482 -25.82 13.32 -19.10
N THR A 483 -25.21 12.15 -19.11
CA THR A 483 -25.33 11.17 -20.20
C THR A 483 -26.17 9.96 -19.84
N ASP A 484 -26.08 9.53 -18.56
CA ASP A 484 -26.82 8.36 -18.07
C ASP A 484 -27.00 8.41 -16.54
N ILE A 485 -27.98 7.66 -16.03
CA ILE A 485 -28.20 7.44 -14.59
C ILE A 485 -28.27 5.95 -14.34
N ILE A 486 -27.36 5.45 -13.50
CA ILE A 486 -27.27 4.04 -13.16
C ILE A 486 -27.84 3.83 -11.76
N PRO A 487 -29.02 3.20 -11.61
CA PRO A 487 -29.62 2.96 -10.32
C PRO A 487 -28.96 1.81 -9.58
N SER A 488 -28.86 1.95 -8.25
CA SER A 488 -28.53 0.87 -7.33
C SER A 488 -29.76 0.55 -6.49
N ARG A 489 -30.10 -0.74 -6.41
CA ARG A 489 -31.27 -1.21 -5.68
C ARG A 489 -30.91 -1.50 -4.23
N GLN A 490 -31.86 -1.29 -3.32
CA GLN A 490 -31.72 -1.61 -1.92
C GLN A 490 -31.72 -3.12 -1.71
N SER A 491 -30.73 -3.61 -0.97
CA SER A 491 -30.72 -4.99 -0.44
C SER A 491 -31.58 -5.05 0.82
N LEU A 492 -32.47 -6.01 0.91
CA LEU A 492 -33.31 -6.18 2.10
C LEU A 492 -32.78 -7.30 2.99
N HIS A 493 -32.93 -7.15 4.30
CA HIS A 493 -32.63 -8.24 5.21
C HIS A 493 -33.63 -9.38 5.02
N ALA A 494 -33.13 -10.55 4.65
CA ALA A 494 -33.94 -11.75 4.51
C ALA A 494 -33.79 -12.64 5.73
N THR A 495 -34.92 -13.09 6.29
CA THR A 495 -34.95 -14.23 7.22
C THR A 495 -35.49 -15.43 6.47
N TYR A 496 -34.73 -16.52 6.43
CA TYR A 496 -35.16 -17.77 5.80
C TYR A 496 -35.22 -18.89 6.81
N LYS A 497 -36.28 -19.71 6.71
CA LYS A 497 -36.61 -20.77 7.66
C LYS A 497 -36.90 -22.08 6.94
N THR A 498 -36.28 -23.15 7.40
CA THR A 498 -36.60 -24.53 7.09
C THR A 498 -37.33 -25.16 8.25
N GLU A 499 -37.71 -26.44 8.15
CA GLU A 499 -38.33 -27.18 9.30
C GLU A 499 -37.40 -27.26 10.53
N ILE A 500 -36.05 -27.14 10.32
CA ILE A 500 -35.04 -27.43 11.33
C ILE A 500 -34.25 -26.18 11.72
N HIS A 501 -34.02 -25.26 10.78
CA HIS A 501 -33.15 -24.11 10.96
C HIS A 501 -33.83 -22.79 10.60
N GLN A 502 -33.42 -21.72 11.27
CA GLN A 502 -33.73 -20.34 10.91
C GLN A 502 -32.42 -19.56 10.81
N ALA A 503 -32.24 -18.84 9.75
CA ALA A 503 -31.06 -17.99 9.53
C ALA A 503 -31.45 -16.70 8.81
N GLY A 504 -30.54 -15.71 8.84
CA GLY A 504 -30.73 -14.42 8.18
C GLY A 504 -29.56 -14.09 7.24
N GLY A 505 -29.83 -13.21 6.32
CA GLY A 505 -28.84 -12.69 5.36
C GLY A 505 -29.40 -11.56 4.52
N MET A 506 -28.61 -11.05 3.61
CA MET A 506 -29.07 -10.00 2.68
C MET A 506 -29.61 -10.61 1.41
N CYS A 507 -30.79 -10.11 0.99
CA CYS A 507 -31.41 -10.45 -0.28
C CYS A 507 -31.24 -9.31 -1.25
N ASP A 508 -30.60 -9.59 -2.37
CA ASP A 508 -30.45 -8.65 -3.48
C ASP A 508 -31.46 -8.95 -4.57
N MET A 509 -31.94 -7.87 -5.18
CA MET A 509 -32.85 -7.96 -6.32
C MET A 509 -32.10 -8.36 -7.58
N LEU A 510 -32.61 -9.35 -8.32
CA LEU A 510 -32.14 -9.65 -9.67
C LEU A 510 -32.56 -8.54 -10.63
N THR A 511 -31.58 -7.94 -11.29
CA THR A 511 -31.74 -6.85 -12.26
C THR A 511 -31.00 -7.20 -13.56
N ASP A 512 -31.29 -6.50 -14.66
CA ASP A 512 -30.56 -6.68 -15.93
C ASP A 512 -29.03 -6.45 -15.75
N GLN A 513 -28.62 -5.64 -14.77
CA GLN A 513 -27.23 -5.35 -14.49
C GLN A 513 -26.48 -6.52 -13.82
N ASN A 514 -27.16 -7.27 -12.94
CA ASN A 514 -26.53 -8.35 -12.16
C ASN A 514 -26.85 -9.75 -12.69
N TYR A 515 -27.86 -9.92 -13.52
CA TYR A 515 -28.34 -11.21 -13.99
C TYR A 515 -27.21 -12.07 -14.62
N ALA A 516 -26.51 -11.52 -15.60
CA ALA A 516 -25.45 -12.24 -16.30
C ALA A 516 -24.28 -12.63 -15.37
N ALA A 517 -24.01 -11.84 -14.36
CA ALA A 517 -22.96 -12.10 -13.41
C ALA A 517 -23.36 -13.19 -12.40
N VAL A 518 -24.59 -13.15 -11.90
CA VAL A 518 -25.14 -14.21 -11.03
C VAL A 518 -25.22 -15.53 -11.79
N GLU A 519 -25.69 -15.50 -13.05
CA GLU A 519 -25.73 -16.68 -13.93
C GLU A 519 -24.32 -17.29 -14.12
N ALA A 520 -23.33 -16.46 -14.39
CA ALA A 520 -21.93 -16.92 -14.52
C ALA A 520 -21.33 -17.49 -13.22
N ALA A 521 -21.90 -17.11 -12.07
CA ALA A 521 -21.50 -17.59 -10.75
C ALA A 521 -22.20 -18.87 -10.30
N LEU A 522 -23.21 -19.34 -11.02
CA LEU A 522 -23.94 -20.54 -10.69
C LEU A 522 -22.97 -21.74 -10.60
N THR A 523 -23.13 -22.50 -9.52
CA THR A 523 -22.42 -23.76 -9.29
C THR A 523 -23.31 -24.95 -9.53
N GLU A 524 -24.64 -24.81 -9.29
CA GLU A 524 -25.64 -25.84 -9.43
C GLU A 524 -27.01 -25.20 -9.69
N GLY A 525 -27.90 -25.89 -10.43
CA GLY A 525 -29.26 -25.44 -10.72
C GLY A 525 -29.33 -24.41 -11.87
N THR A 526 -30.36 -23.58 -11.85
CA THR A 526 -30.66 -22.59 -12.88
C THR A 526 -31.07 -21.25 -12.28
N MET A 527 -31.00 -20.19 -13.08
CA MET A 527 -31.56 -18.88 -12.69
C MET A 527 -33.07 -18.98 -12.43
N PRO A 528 -33.65 -18.10 -11.58
CA PRO A 528 -35.08 -18.05 -11.31
C PRO A 528 -35.89 -17.90 -12.59
N THR A 529 -36.94 -18.72 -12.72
CA THR A 529 -37.88 -18.68 -13.88
C THR A 529 -39.25 -18.13 -13.52
N ASP A 530 -39.56 -18.01 -12.24
CA ASP A 530 -40.80 -17.46 -11.71
C ASP A 530 -40.54 -16.55 -10.52
N SER A 531 -41.60 -15.85 -10.02
CA SER A 531 -41.49 -14.87 -8.93
C SER A 531 -41.14 -15.48 -7.56
N ARG A 532 -41.29 -16.80 -7.39
CA ARG A 532 -41.04 -17.50 -6.12
C ARG A 532 -39.84 -18.47 -6.18
N SER A 533 -38.95 -18.26 -7.13
CA SER A 533 -37.69 -18.96 -7.25
C SER A 533 -36.55 -18.05 -6.84
N ILE A 534 -35.57 -18.56 -6.08
CA ILE A 534 -34.40 -17.82 -5.60
C ILE A 534 -33.09 -18.54 -5.92
N VAL A 535 -32.01 -17.76 -5.96
CA VAL A 535 -30.65 -18.27 -6.00
C VAL A 535 -29.97 -17.94 -4.68
N ILE A 536 -29.34 -18.93 -4.04
CA ILE A 536 -28.73 -18.79 -2.72
C ILE A 536 -27.22 -19.11 -2.75
N ASP A 537 -26.46 -18.49 -1.85
CA ASP A 537 -25.02 -18.72 -1.71
C ASP A 537 -24.73 -20.19 -1.32
N TYR A 538 -23.87 -20.85 -2.08
CA TYR A 538 -23.42 -22.23 -1.82
C TYR A 538 -22.85 -22.42 -0.39
N ASN A 539 -22.26 -21.37 0.22
CA ASN A 539 -21.71 -21.47 1.58
C ASN A 539 -22.79 -21.60 2.65
N VAL A 540 -24.00 -21.12 2.40
CA VAL A 540 -25.15 -21.29 3.30
C VAL A 540 -25.54 -22.75 3.44
N LEU A 541 -25.44 -23.52 2.34
CA LEU A 541 -25.69 -24.96 2.38
C LEU A 541 -24.72 -25.75 3.25
N LYS A 542 -23.45 -25.33 3.31
CA LYS A 542 -22.49 -26.01 4.18
C LYS A 542 -22.85 -25.94 5.67
N GLN A 543 -23.69 -25.00 6.04
CA GLN A 543 -24.17 -24.80 7.40
C GLN A 543 -25.57 -25.42 7.61
N ASN A 544 -26.29 -25.71 6.53
CA ASN A 544 -27.68 -26.19 6.56
C ASN A 544 -27.82 -27.36 5.56
N GLU A 545 -27.56 -28.59 6.04
CA GLU A 545 -27.56 -29.82 5.21
C GLU A 545 -28.95 -30.20 4.65
N ASP A 546 -30.02 -29.59 5.16
CA ASP A 546 -31.40 -29.79 4.73
C ASP A 546 -31.84 -28.92 3.53
N MET A 547 -30.95 -28.02 3.05
CA MET A 547 -31.22 -27.13 1.95
C MET A 547 -30.48 -27.57 0.67
N GLY A 548 -31.11 -27.46 -0.49
CA GLY A 548 -30.51 -27.79 -1.79
C GLY A 548 -31.36 -27.28 -2.94
N VAL A 549 -30.87 -27.43 -4.18
CA VAL A 549 -31.67 -27.10 -5.36
C VAL A 549 -32.94 -27.92 -5.37
N GLY A 550 -34.09 -27.24 -5.52
CA GLY A 550 -35.41 -27.80 -5.47
C GLY A 550 -36.08 -27.83 -4.08
N SER A 551 -35.33 -27.48 -3.01
CA SER A 551 -35.92 -27.35 -1.67
C SER A 551 -36.78 -26.11 -1.58
N THR A 552 -37.86 -26.21 -0.77
CA THR A 552 -38.73 -25.09 -0.45
C THR A 552 -38.34 -24.51 0.92
N VAL A 553 -38.17 -23.20 1.00
CA VAL A 553 -37.86 -22.46 2.22
C VAL A 553 -38.91 -21.36 2.42
N GLU A 554 -39.20 -21.05 3.67
CA GLU A 554 -39.97 -19.83 3.98
C GLU A 554 -39.03 -18.65 4.09
N ILE A 555 -39.34 -17.57 3.40
CA ILE A 555 -38.55 -16.34 3.40
C ILE A 555 -39.44 -15.15 3.76
N SER A 556 -38.92 -14.26 4.63
CA SER A 556 -39.43 -12.89 4.81
C SER A 556 -38.35 -11.90 4.40
N LEU A 557 -38.74 -10.80 3.78
CA LEU A 557 -37.84 -9.69 3.42
C LEU A 557 -38.22 -8.46 4.25
N GLY A 558 -37.25 -7.90 4.99
CA GLY A 558 -37.46 -6.79 5.92
C GLY A 558 -37.95 -7.22 7.31
N GLU A 559 -38.07 -6.23 8.21
CA GLU A 559 -38.58 -6.43 9.57
C GLU A 559 -40.12 -6.54 9.57
N GLU A 560 -40.67 -7.44 10.38
CA GLU A 560 -42.12 -7.62 10.57
C GLU A 560 -42.96 -8.01 9.33
N GLN A 561 -42.33 -8.47 8.22
CA GLN A 561 -43.04 -8.87 7.03
C GLN A 561 -43.49 -10.35 7.06
N PRO A 562 -44.61 -10.70 6.39
CA PRO A 562 -45.08 -12.07 6.31
C PRO A 562 -44.07 -12.95 5.57
N SER A 563 -43.91 -14.17 5.99
CA SER A 563 -43.08 -15.16 5.27
C SER A 563 -43.87 -15.77 4.12
N VAL A 564 -43.18 -16.02 3.03
CA VAL A 564 -43.70 -16.71 1.84
C VAL A 564 -42.82 -17.90 1.49
N SER A 565 -43.44 -18.96 0.96
CA SER A 565 -42.69 -20.13 0.50
C SER A 565 -42.08 -19.85 -0.87
N VAL A 566 -40.77 -20.08 -0.98
CA VAL A 566 -39.98 -19.94 -2.22
C VAL A 566 -39.17 -21.22 -2.48
N THR A 567 -38.83 -21.47 -3.74
CA THR A 567 -38.04 -22.64 -4.14
C THR A 567 -36.62 -22.21 -4.49
N ILE A 568 -35.62 -22.92 -4.00
CA ILE A 568 -34.22 -22.72 -4.36
C ILE A 568 -34.01 -23.28 -5.78
N SER A 569 -33.86 -22.39 -6.77
CA SER A 569 -33.67 -22.80 -8.19
C SER A 569 -32.18 -22.99 -8.54
N GLY A 570 -31.30 -22.32 -7.81
CA GLY A 570 -29.86 -22.42 -8.09
C GLY A 570 -28.99 -22.03 -6.90
N LEU A 571 -27.75 -22.45 -6.98
CA LEU A 571 -26.69 -22.16 -6.00
C LEU A 571 -25.59 -21.39 -6.69
N TYR A 572 -25.08 -20.34 -6.07
CA TYR A 572 -23.98 -19.55 -6.63
C TYR A 572 -22.80 -19.49 -5.65
N ALA A 573 -21.62 -19.22 -6.19
CA ALA A 573 -20.40 -19.02 -5.41
C ALA A 573 -19.87 -17.59 -5.62
N PRO A 574 -19.99 -16.70 -4.63
CA PRO A 574 -19.64 -15.29 -4.76
C PRO A 574 -18.21 -15.03 -5.26
N ALA A 575 -17.25 -15.89 -4.85
CA ALA A 575 -15.85 -15.78 -5.23
C ALA A 575 -15.56 -15.91 -6.73
N LYS A 576 -16.53 -16.33 -7.56
CA LYS A 576 -16.35 -16.51 -9.01
C LYS A 576 -16.85 -15.31 -9.83
N VAL A 577 -17.52 -14.35 -9.22
CA VAL A 577 -18.17 -13.28 -9.96
C VAL A 577 -17.31 -12.03 -10.00
N TYR A 578 -16.86 -11.69 -11.20
CA TYR A 578 -16.17 -10.44 -11.51
C TYR A 578 -16.92 -9.82 -12.70
N SER A 579 -17.78 -8.84 -12.45
CA SER A 579 -18.40 -8.09 -13.54
C SER A 579 -17.47 -7.00 -14.05
N GLY A 580 -17.42 -6.80 -15.36
CA GLY A 580 -16.63 -5.77 -16.02
C GLY A 580 -17.12 -4.32 -15.80
N HIS A 581 -18.27 -4.15 -15.15
CA HIS A 581 -18.82 -2.87 -14.72
C HIS A 581 -18.81 -2.86 -13.19
N GLY A 582 -17.86 -2.10 -12.61
CA GLY A 582 -17.53 -2.08 -11.21
C GLY A 582 -18.76 -2.10 -10.29
N ARG A 583 -18.70 -2.90 -9.26
CA ARG A 583 -19.66 -3.16 -8.20
C ARG A 583 -20.85 -4.06 -8.53
N MET A 584 -20.60 -5.33 -8.41
CA MET A 584 -21.60 -6.16 -7.77
C MET A 584 -20.98 -6.75 -6.50
N HIS A 585 -21.44 -6.26 -5.35
CA HIS A 585 -21.17 -6.90 -4.07
C HIS A 585 -21.98 -8.20 -3.99
N LEU A 586 -21.58 -9.21 -4.75
CA LEU A 586 -22.11 -10.56 -4.53
C LEU A 586 -21.62 -11.14 -3.19
N ASP A 587 -20.58 -10.54 -2.63
CA ASP A 587 -20.02 -10.94 -1.33
C ASP A 587 -20.87 -10.53 -0.12
N GLY A 588 -21.84 -9.60 -0.31
CA GLY A 588 -22.77 -9.16 0.74
C GLY A 588 -24.14 -9.81 0.65
N ALA A 589 -24.52 -10.33 -0.52
CA ALA A 589 -25.79 -11.00 -0.70
C ALA A 589 -25.70 -12.46 -0.23
N THR A 590 -26.70 -12.89 0.52
CA THR A 590 -26.88 -14.30 0.87
C THR A 590 -27.75 -15.01 -0.17
N LEU A 591 -28.65 -14.27 -0.77
CA LEU A 591 -29.55 -14.76 -1.82
C LEU A 591 -29.95 -13.68 -2.81
N PHE A 592 -30.34 -14.10 -4.00
CA PHE A 592 -30.91 -13.25 -5.04
C PHE A 592 -32.33 -13.68 -5.37
N ALA A 593 -33.23 -12.71 -5.44
CA ALA A 593 -34.62 -12.94 -5.77
C ALA A 593 -35.10 -12.03 -6.91
N PRO A 594 -36.11 -12.47 -7.69
CA PRO A 594 -36.74 -11.64 -8.74
C PRO A 594 -37.39 -10.38 -8.16
N GLU A 595 -37.39 -9.28 -8.92
CA GLU A 595 -38.05 -8.03 -8.56
C GLU A 595 -39.55 -8.23 -8.21
N ALA A 596 -40.21 -9.16 -8.87
CA ALA A 596 -41.61 -9.49 -8.61
C ALA A 596 -41.87 -9.98 -7.17
N LEU A 597 -40.90 -10.67 -6.53
CA LEU A 597 -41.03 -11.11 -5.14
C LEU A 597 -40.95 -9.91 -4.19
N PHE A 598 -40.06 -8.95 -4.46
CA PHE A 598 -39.95 -7.73 -3.67
C PHE A 598 -41.26 -6.93 -3.67
N HIS A 599 -41.87 -6.75 -4.84
CA HIS A 599 -43.16 -6.07 -4.95
C HIS A 599 -44.34 -6.89 -4.38
N GLU A 600 -44.25 -8.22 -4.36
CA GLU A 600 -45.26 -9.07 -3.71
C GLU A 600 -45.24 -8.88 -2.18
N LEU A 601 -44.02 -8.80 -1.58
CA LEU A 601 -43.83 -8.66 -0.13
C LEU A 601 -43.99 -7.21 0.34
N HIS A 602 -43.63 -6.24 -0.52
CA HIS A 602 -43.70 -4.81 -0.24
C HIS A 602 -44.53 -4.08 -1.31
N PRO A 603 -45.83 -4.30 -1.36
CA PRO A 603 -46.68 -3.68 -2.39
C PRO A 603 -46.77 -2.15 -2.25
N GLU A 604 -46.45 -1.59 -1.09
CA GLU A 604 -46.38 -0.15 -0.82
C GLU A 604 -45.16 0.52 -1.44
N ILE A 605 -44.07 -0.22 -1.75
CA ILE A 605 -42.84 0.32 -2.33
C ILE A 605 -42.92 0.28 -3.86
N THR A 606 -42.91 1.45 -4.46
CA THR A 606 -42.99 1.60 -5.95
C THR A 606 -41.61 1.50 -6.60
N SER A 607 -40.55 1.92 -5.93
CA SER A 607 -39.17 1.84 -6.39
C SER A 607 -38.25 1.48 -5.24
N PHE A 608 -37.38 0.50 -5.45
CA PHE A 608 -36.32 0.06 -4.53
C PHE A 608 -35.00 0.76 -4.82
N ASP A 609 -34.96 1.85 -5.58
CA ASP A 609 -33.76 2.64 -5.80
C ASP A 609 -33.33 3.29 -4.48
N TYR A 610 -32.12 3.01 -4.01
CA TYR A 610 -31.55 3.69 -2.85
C TYR A 610 -30.48 4.70 -3.23
N SER A 611 -29.86 4.53 -4.40
CA SER A 611 -28.91 5.52 -4.93
C SER A 611 -28.81 5.47 -6.45
N TRP A 612 -28.40 6.60 -7.03
CA TRP A 612 -28.13 6.76 -8.45
C TRP A 612 -26.72 7.25 -8.68
N SER A 613 -25.94 6.53 -9.51
CA SER A 613 -24.67 7.01 -10.05
C SER A 613 -24.93 7.83 -11.30
N ILE A 614 -24.47 9.08 -11.32
CA ILE A 614 -24.68 10.01 -12.42
C ILE A 614 -23.46 10.00 -13.34
N VAL A 615 -23.66 9.59 -14.57
CA VAL A 615 -22.62 9.57 -15.61
C VAL A 615 -22.68 10.89 -16.38
N ASN A 616 -21.54 11.59 -16.42
CA ASN A 616 -21.44 12.91 -17.03
C ASN A 616 -20.31 13.04 -18.04
N ASP A 617 -20.40 14.03 -18.94
CA ASP A 617 -19.26 14.43 -19.79
C ASP A 617 -18.14 15.00 -18.91
N PRO A 618 -16.91 14.43 -18.96
CA PRO A 618 -15.77 14.90 -18.17
C PRO A 618 -15.41 16.39 -18.35
N LYS A 619 -15.87 17.02 -19.46
CA LYS A 619 -15.64 18.44 -19.71
C LYS A 619 -16.61 19.35 -18.99
N LYS A 620 -17.70 18.82 -18.47
CA LYS A 620 -18.79 19.56 -17.85
C LYS A 620 -18.99 19.18 -16.38
N THR A 621 -18.06 18.44 -15.78
CA THR A 621 -18.18 17.92 -14.43
C THR A 621 -18.56 19.02 -13.42
N ASP A 622 -17.85 20.15 -13.38
CA ASP A 622 -18.14 21.23 -12.44
C ASP A 622 -19.54 21.85 -12.63
N TYR A 623 -19.97 22.01 -13.88
CA TYR A 623 -21.30 22.52 -14.21
C TYR A 623 -22.39 21.55 -13.75
N VAL A 624 -22.25 20.27 -14.07
CA VAL A 624 -23.21 19.22 -13.66
C VAL A 624 -23.29 19.15 -12.13
N GLY A 625 -22.13 19.22 -11.42
CA GLY A 625 -22.11 19.22 -9.96
C GLY A 625 -22.86 20.39 -9.34
N ALA A 626 -22.74 21.60 -9.90
CA ALA A 626 -23.46 22.77 -9.41
C ALA A 626 -24.99 22.63 -9.59
N GLU A 627 -25.42 22.11 -10.75
CA GLU A 627 -26.86 21.88 -11.01
C GLU A 627 -27.44 20.76 -10.11
N LEU A 628 -26.65 19.66 -9.89
CA LEU A 628 -27.07 18.58 -8.99
C LEU A 628 -27.18 19.06 -7.54
N LYS A 629 -26.28 19.94 -7.06
CA LYS A 629 -26.42 20.58 -5.74
C LYS A 629 -27.70 21.37 -5.60
N ASN A 630 -28.06 22.13 -6.61
CA ASN A 630 -29.30 22.92 -6.60
C ASN A 630 -30.54 22.02 -6.54
N ILE A 631 -30.56 20.94 -7.31
CA ILE A 631 -31.65 19.95 -7.32
C ILE A 631 -31.78 19.26 -5.97
N VAL A 632 -30.69 18.74 -5.44
CA VAL A 632 -30.68 18.04 -4.14
C VAL A 632 -31.10 18.97 -3.01
N ALA A 633 -30.65 20.24 -3.00
CA ALA A 633 -31.08 21.23 -2.01
C ALA A 633 -32.58 21.55 -2.05
N SER A 634 -33.28 21.29 -3.15
CA SER A 634 -34.72 21.47 -3.29
C SER A 634 -35.57 20.25 -2.90
N HIS A 635 -34.93 19.10 -2.68
CA HIS A 635 -35.59 17.84 -2.34
C HIS A 635 -35.20 17.40 -0.94
N SER A 636 -36.13 16.84 -0.17
CA SER A 636 -35.89 16.25 1.12
C SER A 636 -35.52 14.77 1.00
N ASN A 637 -34.80 14.24 2.00
CA ASN A 637 -34.43 12.85 2.14
C ASN A 637 -33.51 12.30 1.03
N ILE A 638 -32.75 13.17 0.36
CA ILE A 638 -31.68 12.79 -0.57
C ILE A 638 -30.43 13.63 -0.34
N ALA A 639 -29.27 13.04 -0.57
CA ALA A 639 -27.99 13.71 -0.51
C ALA A 639 -27.14 13.45 -1.75
N LEU A 640 -26.12 14.28 -1.96
CA LEU A 640 -25.18 14.22 -3.06
C LEU A 640 -23.77 13.92 -2.56
N ASP A 641 -23.21 12.84 -3.03
CA ASP A 641 -21.77 12.55 -2.90
C ASP A 641 -21.03 12.89 -4.18
N GLU A 642 -19.84 13.47 -4.04
CA GLU A 642 -18.94 13.85 -5.12
C GLU A 642 -17.64 13.03 -5.03
N ILE A 643 -17.15 12.53 -6.16
CA ILE A 643 -15.89 11.78 -6.18
C ILE A 643 -14.72 12.61 -5.66
N ASN A 644 -14.71 13.93 -5.91
CA ASN A 644 -13.63 14.81 -5.47
C ASN A 644 -13.53 14.89 -3.94
N THR A 645 -14.67 14.94 -3.23
CA THR A 645 -14.70 14.91 -1.77
C THR A 645 -14.06 13.62 -1.24
N VAL A 646 -14.36 12.48 -1.87
CA VAL A 646 -13.76 11.21 -1.47
C VAL A 646 -12.26 11.16 -1.82
N ILE A 647 -11.84 11.72 -2.95
CA ILE A 647 -10.42 11.84 -3.31
C ILE A 647 -9.67 12.69 -2.27
N GLU A 648 -10.21 13.85 -1.89
CA GLU A 648 -9.63 14.74 -0.88
C GLU A 648 -9.53 14.04 0.48
N TYR A 649 -10.57 13.34 0.90
CA TYR A 649 -10.57 12.53 2.12
C TYR A 649 -9.50 11.42 2.09
N GLU A 650 -9.40 10.70 0.98
CA GLU A 650 -8.38 9.65 0.79
C GLU A 650 -6.97 10.23 0.73
N GLU A 651 -6.77 11.38 0.09
CA GLU A 651 -5.49 12.10 0.08
C GLU A 651 -5.08 12.49 1.49
N MET A 652 -5.96 13.05 2.26
CA MET A 652 -5.71 13.47 3.64
C MET A 652 -5.42 12.28 4.54
N THR A 653 -6.23 11.24 4.48
CA THR A 653 -6.13 10.06 5.35
C THR A 653 -4.90 9.21 5.02
N ASN A 654 -4.56 9.10 3.75
CA ASN A 654 -3.52 8.20 3.25
C ASN A 654 -2.27 8.92 2.71
N SER A 655 -2.19 10.26 2.81
CA SER A 655 -1.06 11.06 2.27
C SER A 655 0.31 10.57 2.74
N PHE A 656 0.44 10.22 4.01
CA PHE A 656 1.69 9.66 4.55
C PHE A 656 2.01 8.27 4.00
N ALA A 657 1.00 7.41 3.83
CA ALA A 657 1.20 6.06 3.32
C ALA A 657 1.59 6.10 1.83
N PHE A 658 0.90 6.89 1.02
CA PHE A 658 1.20 7.06 -0.41
C PHE A 658 2.53 7.78 -0.63
N GLY A 659 2.78 8.86 0.11
CA GLY A 659 4.06 9.58 0.05
C GLY A 659 5.25 8.68 0.41
N SER A 660 5.12 7.79 1.40
CA SER A 660 6.19 6.85 1.75
C SER A 660 6.46 5.81 0.66
N MET A 661 5.42 5.30 0.00
CA MET A 661 5.55 4.40 -1.14
C MET A 661 6.19 5.09 -2.34
N GLU A 662 5.83 6.35 -2.58
CA GLU A 662 6.46 7.15 -3.63
C GLU A 662 7.94 7.39 -3.36
N VAL A 663 8.32 7.78 -2.15
CA VAL A 663 9.73 7.90 -1.72
C VAL A 663 10.47 6.57 -1.91
N LEU A 664 9.87 5.45 -1.53
CA LEU A 664 10.46 4.12 -1.73
C LEU A 664 10.69 3.83 -3.22
N SER A 665 9.75 4.17 -4.08
CA SER A 665 9.88 4.04 -5.54
C SER A 665 11.06 4.86 -6.09
N TRP A 666 11.19 6.12 -5.68
CA TRP A 666 12.32 6.98 -6.06
C TRP A 666 13.67 6.49 -5.53
N LEU A 667 13.71 5.93 -4.32
CA LEU A 667 14.94 5.34 -3.76
C LEU A 667 15.36 4.08 -4.51
N VAL A 668 14.41 3.25 -4.91
CA VAL A 668 14.68 2.07 -5.76
C VAL A 668 15.18 2.50 -7.14
N PHE A 669 14.60 3.54 -7.72
CA PHE A 669 15.09 4.15 -8.95
C PHE A 669 16.54 4.65 -8.81
N LEU A 670 16.85 5.39 -7.75
CA LEU A 670 18.20 5.86 -7.45
C LEU A 670 19.21 4.72 -7.31
N PHE A 671 18.79 3.62 -6.68
CA PHE A 671 19.62 2.40 -6.61
C PHE A 671 19.94 1.85 -8.01
N GLY A 672 18.94 1.79 -8.90
CA GLY A 672 19.15 1.41 -10.29
C GLY A 672 20.15 2.32 -11.02
N VAL A 673 20.05 3.64 -10.85
CA VAL A 673 20.97 4.64 -11.43
C VAL A 673 22.40 4.46 -10.91
N ILE A 674 22.59 4.31 -9.61
CA ILE A 674 23.92 4.10 -9.04
C ILE A 674 24.53 2.78 -9.50
N ASN A 675 23.71 1.75 -9.64
CA ASN A 675 24.14 0.47 -10.17
C ASN A 675 24.58 0.59 -11.65
N LEU A 676 23.84 1.33 -12.45
CA LEU A 676 24.21 1.67 -13.83
C LEU A 676 25.58 2.36 -13.89
N ILE A 677 25.76 3.44 -13.12
CA ILE A 677 27.01 4.21 -13.07
C ILE A 677 28.19 3.29 -12.71
N ASN A 678 28.05 2.50 -11.64
CA ASN A 678 29.09 1.57 -11.18
C ASN A 678 29.44 0.55 -12.27
N THR A 679 28.45 -0.02 -12.93
CA THR A 679 28.65 -1.07 -13.93
C THR A 679 29.31 -0.50 -15.18
N THR A 680 28.88 0.66 -15.67
CA THR A 680 29.45 1.31 -16.86
C THR A 680 30.86 1.81 -16.63
N LEU A 681 31.13 2.47 -15.49
CA LEU A 681 32.48 2.88 -15.12
C LEU A 681 33.44 1.69 -14.99
N SER A 682 33.00 0.63 -14.36
CA SER A 682 33.78 -0.60 -14.21
C SER A 682 34.09 -1.27 -15.55
N ASN A 683 33.10 -1.27 -16.45
CA ASN A 683 33.28 -1.80 -17.81
C ASN A 683 34.30 -1.00 -18.62
N GLN A 684 34.25 0.31 -18.51
CA GLN A 684 35.16 1.21 -19.23
C GLN A 684 36.59 1.13 -18.68
N ILE A 685 36.78 1.02 -17.39
CA ILE A 685 38.08 0.79 -16.75
C ILE A 685 38.70 -0.51 -17.26
N ALA A 686 37.93 -1.59 -17.30
CA ALA A 686 38.38 -2.89 -17.77
C ALA A 686 38.83 -2.89 -19.25
N ARG A 687 38.31 -1.97 -20.07
CA ARG A 687 38.64 -1.86 -21.50
C ARG A 687 39.65 -0.76 -21.86
N LYS A 688 40.23 -0.10 -20.85
CA LYS A 688 41.19 0.98 -21.09
C LYS A 688 42.35 0.51 -21.95
N GLN A 689 42.89 -0.68 -21.75
CA GLN A 689 43.97 -1.28 -22.49
C GLN A 689 43.57 -1.58 -23.95
N GLU A 690 42.42 -2.23 -24.17
CA GLU A 690 41.89 -2.53 -25.51
C GLU A 690 41.70 -1.25 -26.34
N ASN A 691 41.12 -0.22 -25.73
CA ASN A 691 40.89 1.07 -26.35
C ASN A 691 42.22 1.77 -26.73
N SER A 692 43.26 1.62 -25.92
CA SER A 692 44.61 2.16 -26.21
C SER A 692 45.24 1.46 -27.41
N ILE A 693 45.12 0.13 -27.51
CA ILE A 693 45.59 -0.68 -28.64
C ILE A 693 44.87 -0.28 -29.93
N LEU A 694 43.53 -0.16 -29.89
CA LEU A 694 42.74 0.27 -31.05
C LEU A 694 43.14 1.65 -31.54
N ARG A 695 43.45 2.58 -30.64
CA ARG A 695 43.97 3.90 -30.99
C ARG A 695 45.36 3.86 -31.63
N SER A 696 46.25 2.98 -31.17
CA SER A 696 47.59 2.81 -31.80
C SER A 696 47.54 2.19 -33.20
N ILE A 697 46.46 1.43 -33.51
CA ILE A 697 46.22 0.86 -34.87
C ILE A 697 45.55 1.90 -35.80
N GLY A 698 45.20 3.11 -35.29
CA GLY A 698 44.65 4.19 -36.10
C GLY A 698 43.17 4.53 -35.89
N LEU A 699 42.48 3.92 -34.89
CA LEU A 699 41.11 4.30 -34.62
C LEU A 699 41.04 5.73 -34.10
N THR A 700 40.20 6.55 -34.71
CA THR A 700 40.00 7.92 -34.27
C THR A 700 39.21 7.99 -32.96
N GLN A 701 39.40 9.11 -32.25
CA GLN A 701 38.66 9.35 -30.98
C GLN A 701 37.14 9.33 -31.19
N LYS A 702 36.67 9.85 -32.35
CA LYS A 702 35.24 9.86 -32.69
C LYS A 702 34.70 8.46 -32.89
N GLN A 703 35.41 7.62 -33.64
CA GLN A 703 35.06 6.23 -33.88
C GLN A 703 35.05 5.40 -32.59
N LEU A 704 35.97 5.66 -31.64
CA LEU A 704 35.99 5.04 -30.34
C LEU A 704 34.78 5.46 -29.51
N CYS A 705 34.35 6.71 -29.59
CA CYS A 705 33.16 7.25 -28.98
C CYS A 705 31.89 6.52 -29.49
N GLU A 706 31.72 6.45 -30.80
CA GLU A 706 30.60 5.81 -31.48
C GLU A 706 30.52 4.32 -31.10
N MET A 707 31.65 3.63 -31.04
CA MET A 707 31.71 2.22 -30.60
C MET A 707 31.22 2.04 -29.15
N ASN A 708 31.72 2.89 -28.23
CA ASN A 708 31.34 2.76 -26.80
C ASN A 708 29.90 3.19 -26.54
N ILE A 709 29.42 4.24 -27.24
CA ILE A 709 28.00 4.66 -27.18
C ILE A 709 27.10 3.54 -27.68
N CYS A 710 27.42 2.94 -28.84
CA CYS A 710 26.63 1.85 -29.39
C CYS A 710 26.56 0.65 -28.43
N GLU A 711 27.69 0.31 -27.83
CA GLU A 711 27.71 -0.76 -26.81
C GLU A 711 26.85 -0.41 -25.57
N GLY A 712 26.95 0.81 -25.02
CA GLY A 712 26.15 1.29 -23.89
C GLY A 712 24.67 1.30 -24.23
N LEU A 713 24.28 1.79 -25.40
CA LEU A 713 22.91 1.77 -25.88
C LEU A 713 22.35 0.33 -26.02
N CYS A 714 23.19 -0.65 -26.42
CA CYS A 714 22.78 -2.05 -26.40
C CYS A 714 22.49 -2.54 -24.97
N TYR A 715 23.30 -2.19 -23.98
CA TYR A 715 23.01 -2.53 -22.59
C TYR A 715 21.70 -1.89 -22.12
N ALA A 716 21.47 -0.63 -22.40
CA ALA A 716 20.24 0.07 -22.05
C ALA A 716 19.01 -0.57 -22.70
N LEU A 717 19.07 -0.86 -24.02
CA LEU A 717 17.99 -1.47 -24.77
C LEU A 717 17.62 -2.87 -24.20
N PHE A 718 18.61 -3.74 -24.03
CA PHE A 718 18.36 -5.09 -23.53
C PHE A 718 17.93 -5.08 -22.05
N ALA A 719 18.39 -4.14 -21.25
CA ALA A 719 17.93 -3.96 -19.87
C ALA A 719 16.47 -3.49 -19.84
N THR A 720 16.07 -2.53 -20.69
CA THR A 720 14.67 -2.10 -20.83
C THR A 720 13.76 -3.24 -21.27
N LEU A 721 14.18 -3.99 -22.30
CA LEU A 721 13.41 -5.16 -22.76
C LEU A 721 13.27 -6.22 -21.67
N ALA A 722 14.34 -6.53 -20.93
CA ALA A 722 14.28 -7.47 -19.82
C ALA A 722 13.39 -6.96 -18.67
N THR A 723 13.42 -5.65 -18.38
CA THR A 723 12.53 -5.01 -17.42
C THR A 723 11.07 -5.20 -17.82
N LEU A 724 10.72 -4.94 -19.07
CA LEU A 724 9.33 -5.10 -19.54
C LEU A 724 8.90 -6.57 -19.58
N ILE A 725 9.74 -7.47 -20.10
CA ILE A 725 9.39 -8.90 -20.24
C ILE A 725 9.17 -9.58 -18.88
N VAL A 726 9.96 -9.23 -17.86
CA VAL A 726 9.89 -9.84 -16.53
C VAL A 726 9.07 -8.97 -15.57
N GLY A 727 9.26 -7.65 -15.60
CA GLY A 727 8.63 -6.72 -14.68
C GLY A 727 7.14 -6.55 -14.93
N LEU A 728 6.67 -6.53 -16.18
CA LEU A 728 5.25 -6.36 -16.47
C LEU A 728 4.39 -7.52 -15.96
N PRO A 729 4.71 -8.80 -16.22
CA PRO A 729 3.97 -9.90 -15.61
C PRO A 729 4.05 -9.90 -14.08
N ALA A 730 5.22 -9.55 -13.52
CA ALA A 730 5.40 -9.49 -12.08
C ALA A 730 4.56 -8.38 -11.43
N SER A 731 4.47 -7.19 -12.05
CA SER A 731 3.66 -6.08 -11.56
C SER A 731 2.16 -6.39 -11.66
N ILE A 732 1.70 -6.96 -12.77
CA ILE A 732 0.30 -7.40 -12.92
C ILE A 732 -0.06 -8.44 -11.86
N PHE A 733 0.83 -9.44 -11.63
CA PHE A 733 0.61 -10.46 -10.61
C PHE A 733 0.55 -9.87 -9.19
N ALA A 734 1.48 -8.96 -8.86
CA ALA A 734 1.52 -8.28 -7.56
C ALA A 734 0.26 -7.43 -7.34
N CYS A 735 -0.12 -6.61 -8.32
CA CYS A 735 -1.33 -5.78 -8.26
C CYS A 735 -2.60 -6.63 -8.12
N ARG A 736 -2.70 -7.73 -8.89
CA ARG A 736 -3.85 -8.64 -8.80
C ARG A 736 -3.97 -9.30 -7.42
N LYS A 737 -2.84 -9.73 -6.82
CA LYS A 737 -2.85 -10.30 -5.46
C LYS A 737 -3.22 -9.27 -4.40
N MET A 738 -2.75 -8.05 -4.53
CA MET A 738 -3.08 -6.97 -3.58
C MET A 738 -4.52 -6.46 -3.77
N SER A 739 -5.05 -6.47 -4.98
CA SER A 739 -6.43 -6.10 -5.27
C SER A 739 -7.42 -7.09 -4.64
N ILE A 740 -7.14 -8.40 -4.70
CA ILE A 740 -8.00 -9.46 -4.13
C ILE A 740 -8.03 -9.41 -2.59
N GLY A 741 -6.96 -8.93 -1.94
CA GLY A 741 -6.86 -8.91 -0.47
C GLY A 741 -7.30 -7.60 0.20
N ALA A 742 -7.58 -6.55 -0.57
CA ALA A 742 -7.80 -5.22 -0.01
C ALA A 742 -9.28 -4.89 0.30
N PHE A 743 -10.21 -5.34 -0.55
CA PHE A 743 -11.65 -5.21 -0.37
C PHE A 743 -12.32 -6.35 -1.14
N ALA A 744 -13.22 -7.05 -0.48
CA ALA A 744 -13.96 -8.15 -1.08
C ALA A 744 -14.56 -7.74 -2.44
N GLY A 745 -14.21 -8.48 -3.48
CA GLY A 745 -14.88 -8.44 -4.79
C GLY A 745 -14.37 -7.44 -5.83
N ASN A 746 -13.72 -6.33 -5.48
CA ASN A 746 -13.35 -5.31 -6.47
C ASN A 746 -11.92 -5.47 -7.00
N VAL A 747 -11.76 -5.94 -8.22
CA VAL A 747 -10.48 -5.96 -8.93
C VAL A 747 -10.23 -4.57 -9.54
N VAL A 748 -9.38 -3.79 -8.89
CA VAL A 748 -8.93 -2.51 -9.47
C VAL A 748 -8.16 -2.79 -10.76
N PRO A 749 -8.51 -2.16 -11.90
CA PRO A 749 -7.83 -2.41 -13.15
C PRO A 749 -6.35 -1.99 -13.07
N TYR A 750 -5.47 -2.83 -13.63
CA TYR A 750 -4.05 -2.55 -13.67
C TYR A 750 -3.76 -1.28 -14.46
N LYS A 751 -3.07 -0.30 -13.82
CA LYS A 751 -2.54 0.90 -14.48
C LYS A 751 -1.03 0.77 -14.67
N PHE A 752 -0.54 0.95 -15.90
CA PHE A 752 0.89 0.92 -16.19
C PHE A 752 1.55 2.26 -15.79
N PRO A 753 2.66 2.27 -15.02
CA PRO A 753 3.34 3.50 -14.58
C PRO A 753 4.15 4.13 -15.73
N VAL A 754 3.47 4.87 -16.61
CA VAL A 754 4.05 5.43 -17.85
C VAL A 754 5.14 6.47 -17.54
N LEU A 755 4.89 7.34 -16.55
CA LEU A 755 5.80 8.42 -16.19
C LEU A 755 7.12 7.88 -15.62
N GLU A 756 7.03 7.00 -14.62
CA GLU A 756 8.18 6.41 -13.93
C GLU A 756 9.01 5.55 -14.88
N MET A 757 8.35 4.78 -15.73
CA MET A 757 9.02 3.98 -16.74
C MET A 757 9.63 4.83 -17.86
N GLY A 758 8.97 5.91 -18.24
CA GLY A 758 9.52 6.90 -19.18
C GLY A 758 10.78 7.56 -18.63
N LEU A 759 10.75 8.00 -17.37
CA LEU A 759 11.91 8.55 -16.67
C LEU A 759 13.04 7.53 -16.52
N PHE A 760 12.72 6.28 -16.14
CA PHE A 760 13.71 5.21 -16.06
C PHE A 760 14.44 5.00 -17.40
N ILE A 761 13.70 4.89 -18.50
CA ILE A 761 14.27 4.73 -19.84
C ILE A 761 15.14 5.94 -20.20
N LEU A 762 14.63 7.16 -20.00
CA LEU A 762 15.36 8.40 -20.30
C LEU A 762 16.68 8.48 -19.53
N VAL A 763 16.64 8.19 -18.21
CA VAL A 763 17.85 8.20 -17.38
C VAL A 763 18.81 7.10 -17.80
N LEU A 764 18.32 5.89 -18.09
CA LEU A 764 19.14 4.76 -18.51
C LEU A 764 19.92 5.10 -19.81
N PHE A 765 19.24 5.58 -20.83
CA PHE A 765 19.87 5.96 -22.11
C PHE A 765 20.70 7.22 -21.98
N GLY A 766 20.22 8.24 -21.26
CA GLY A 766 20.94 9.50 -21.04
C GLY A 766 22.24 9.31 -20.26
N MET A 767 22.20 8.51 -19.18
CA MET A 767 23.39 8.20 -18.38
C MET A 767 24.45 7.42 -19.20
N GLU A 768 24.05 6.44 -20.03
CA GLU A 768 24.96 5.71 -20.88
C GLU A 768 25.66 6.65 -21.90
N LEU A 769 24.91 7.58 -22.48
CA LEU A 769 25.49 8.61 -23.36
C LEU A 769 26.46 9.52 -22.60
N ILE A 770 26.08 10.06 -21.46
CA ILE A 770 26.89 10.94 -20.61
C ILE A 770 28.18 10.24 -20.19
N LEU A 771 28.09 9.02 -19.68
CA LEU A 771 29.24 8.25 -19.19
C LEU A 771 30.18 7.88 -20.32
N SER A 772 29.66 7.51 -21.48
CA SER A 772 30.46 7.20 -22.66
C SER A 772 31.27 8.44 -23.14
N VAL A 773 30.59 9.59 -23.26
CA VAL A 773 31.22 10.85 -23.65
C VAL A 773 32.24 11.34 -22.60
N TRP A 774 31.86 11.29 -21.31
CA TRP A 774 32.73 11.75 -20.22
C TRP A 774 34.01 10.92 -20.13
N THR A 775 33.93 9.61 -20.28
CA THR A 775 35.12 8.74 -20.22
C THR A 775 36.09 9.02 -21.35
N ILE A 776 35.57 9.24 -22.54
CA ILE A 776 36.41 9.52 -23.72
C ILE A 776 37.05 10.89 -23.59
N ARG A 777 36.30 11.92 -23.13
CA ARG A 777 36.88 13.24 -22.83
C ARG A 777 38.01 13.16 -21.82
N ARG A 778 37.88 12.31 -20.81
CA ARG A 778 38.91 12.06 -19.79
C ARG A 778 40.12 11.33 -20.38
N GLN A 779 39.94 10.35 -21.27
CA GLN A 779 41.03 9.66 -21.97
C GLN A 779 41.78 10.59 -22.95
N LYS A 780 41.12 11.61 -23.50
CA LYS A 780 41.76 12.64 -24.38
C LYS A 780 42.80 13.48 -23.63
N LYS A 781 42.64 13.67 -22.30
CA LYS A 781 43.56 14.45 -21.47
C LYS A 781 44.89 13.71 -21.14
N GLN A 782 44.96 12.38 -21.40
CA GLN A 782 46.16 11.57 -21.18
C GLN A 782 46.87 11.32 -22.52
N SER A 783 48.18 11.59 -22.58
CA SER A 783 48.96 11.32 -23.79
C SER A 783 48.98 9.80 -24.10
N LEU A 784 49.09 9.45 -25.38
CA LEU A 784 49.15 8.04 -25.81
C LEU A 784 50.34 7.32 -25.15
N ILE A 785 51.46 8.04 -25.00
CA ILE A 785 52.70 7.56 -24.37
C ILE A 785 52.48 7.30 -22.87
N GLU A 786 51.79 8.20 -22.15
CA GLU A 786 51.41 7.97 -20.74
C GLU A 786 50.45 6.78 -20.55
N GLN A 787 49.54 6.60 -21.52
CA GLN A 787 48.59 5.45 -21.47
C GLN A 787 49.32 4.12 -21.71
N MET A 788 50.38 4.13 -22.58
CA MET A 788 51.22 2.96 -22.81
C MET A 788 52.21 2.69 -21.67
N ARG A 789 52.86 3.75 -21.10
CA ARG A 789 53.73 3.62 -19.90
C ARG A 789 52.98 3.12 -18.64
N ALA A 790 51.72 3.41 -18.50
CA ALA A 790 50.92 2.87 -17.39
C ALA A 790 50.57 1.38 -17.54
N MET A 791 51.06 0.76 -18.64
CA MET A 791 50.89 -0.66 -18.95
C MET A 791 52.15 -1.51 -18.60
N GLU A 792 53.31 -0.87 -18.50
CA GLU A 792 54.52 -1.51 -17.94
C GLU A 792 54.52 -1.46 -16.40
#